data_2e0957d5d5867ab4215a934f0ef34418
#
_entry.id   2e0957d5d5867ab4215a934f0ef34418
#
_cell.length_a   1.000
_cell.length_b   1.000
_cell.length_c   1.000
_cell.angle_alpha   90.00
_cell.angle_beta   90.00
_cell.angle_gamma   90.00
#
_symmetry.space_group_name_H-M   'P 1'
#
loop_
_entity.id
_entity.type
_entity.pdbx_description
1 polymer ?
#
loop_
_entity_poly.entity_id
_entity_poly.type
_entity_poly.pdbx_seq_one_letter_code
_entity_poly.pdbx_strand_id
1 'polypeptide(L)'
;TYLAGFHPEAHGTEKFMDYGFMKAMMRSTAVPAEDLWYSGSGINYYYGGQFYAVFLTKITFTDVKQTYHLMRTMVASFAFVLPFSITYHLAESRACHRIRKEGGNKSQIAPVIGGLLSGGAVSLAGNMHYVIYGCIRQWLGLNESAYWFPSSTRYIGYDPLVENDRTIHEFPSYSFVLGDLHAHVVNVMFVLLVLGLLYSYVKNTCRDPEKEWKWSLKDVLLQPQIIAAGFLIGVFHWSNYWDFVIYFVVIAGFSLYGALYRYHARAKETIGTVLLQAAEVFAIGTIVALPFTMKFETMVSGVGIARHHSMLYQLTILWGLPTVLVVLFIAAVLLAWRKNCHLPGMERQGQIVLADGKTQEEVEEQAVALILGEKKPEPGEKETAEKPKKVSAFCNFWREIAVSDMVIGILGLCAIGLIIIPELVYVRDIYEESYARSNTMFKLTYQAFILFGICMSYIITRFLLWKKERILQVFGGIGLVLLLWTFGYFGTSVYSWFGNVFDLSEYRGLDATAYLENVFSEDAGAIRWLDETIEGQPVVLEANGDSYSDYERVSAMTGLPTVLGWYVHEWLWRGDPADLNVRAEDVKQMYTSTDTNEVLRLLEQYHVTYIFVGSKEKEKYGDALNESLLQSIGDIVYQDTASGTYILQVQDT
;
A
#
# COMPACT_ATOMS: atom_id res chain seq x y z
N THR A 1 1.43 13.96 13.52
CA THR A 1 0.46 14.77 14.30
C THR A 1 0.69 16.27 14.14
N TYR A 2 1.92 16.79 14.29
CA TYR A 2 2.19 18.23 14.22
C TYR A 2 1.67 18.87 12.92
N LEU A 3 2.06 18.33 11.75
CA LEU A 3 1.59 18.85 10.46
C LEU A 3 0.05 18.79 10.31
N ALA A 4 -0.57 17.73 10.81
CA ALA A 4 -2.03 17.59 10.74
C ALA A 4 -2.78 18.73 11.46
N GLY A 5 -2.17 19.33 12.49
CA GLY A 5 -2.78 20.43 13.21
C GLY A 5 -2.82 21.77 12.47
N PHE A 6 -2.10 21.91 11.35
CA PHE A 6 -2.19 23.09 10.48
C PHE A 6 -3.28 22.95 9.41
N HIS A 7 -3.72 21.73 9.13
CA HIS A 7 -4.81 21.42 8.19
C HIS A 7 -5.58 20.19 8.71
N PRO A 8 -6.33 20.37 9.82
CA PRO A 8 -6.99 19.23 10.48
C PRO A 8 -8.26 18.76 9.79
N GLU A 9 -8.82 19.54 8.87
CA GLU A 9 -10.13 19.32 8.30
C GLU A 9 -10.23 17.97 7.57
N ALA A 10 -11.22 17.14 7.97
CA ALA A 10 -11.65 15.97 7.20
C ALA A 10 -12.63 16.38 6.11
N HIS A 11 -12.24 17.38 5.31
CA HIS A 11 -13.04 17.98 4.25
C HIS A 11 -12.22 18.07 2.96
N GLY A 12 -12.91 17.99 1.83
CA GLY A 12 -12.28 17.90 0.51
C GLY A 12 -11.62 16.56 0.24
N THR A 13 -11.46 16.19 -1.03
CA THR A 13 -10.93 14.90 -1.47
C THR A 13 -11.65 13.71 -0.81
N GLU A 14 -11.00 12.54 -0.73
CA GLU A 14 -11.55 11.33 -0.10
C GLU A 14 -11.66 11.41 1.44
N LYS A 15 -11.10 12.43 2.07
CA LYS A 15 -11.14 12.58 3.53
C LYS A 15 -12.57 12.62 4.08
N PHE A 16 -13.46 13.24 3.33
CA PHE A 16 -14.88 13.35 3.66
C PHE A 16 -15.54 11.96 3.76
N MET A 17 -15.29 11.10 2.79
CA MET A 17 -15.72 9.71 2.74
C MET A 17 -15.08 8.87 3.86
N ASP A 18 -13.75 8.94 3.99
CA ASP A 18 -12.99 8.15 4.97
C ASP A 18 -13.46 8.44 6.40
N TYR A 19 -13.68 9.71 6.72
CA TYR A 19 -14.21 10.15 8.01
C TYR A 19 -15.65 9.67 8.23
N GLY A 20 -16.51 9.82 7.22
CA GLY A 20 -17.89 9.37 7.25
C GLY A 20 -18.01 7.85 7.47
N PHE A 21 -17.18 7.05 6.81
CA PHE A 21 -17.13 5.60 7.06
C PHE A 21 -16.74 5.27 8.51
N MET A 22 -15.77 5.98 9.08
CA MET A 22 -15.43 5.80 10.49
C MET A 22 -16.62 6.14 11.40
N LYS A 23 -17.33 7.24 11.12
CA LYS A 23 -18.52 7.65 11.90
C LYS A 23 -19.65 6.63 11.78
N ALA A 24 -19.96 6.14 10.56
CA ALA A 24 -20.97 5.10 10.35
C ALA A 24 -20.65 3.82 11.12
N MET A 25 -19.39 3.35 11.06
CA MET A 25 -18.93 2.17 11.78
C MET A 25 -18.87 2.33 13.31
N MET A 26 -18.70 3.56 13.81
CA MET A 26 -18.80 3.83 15.26
C MET A 26 -20.22 3.62 15.78
N ARG A 27 -21.24 3.99 14.98
CA ARG A 27 -22.67 3.85 15.30
C ARG A 27 -23.17 2.42 15.12
N SER A 28 -22.58 1.68 14.17
CA SER A 28 -23.07 0.36 13.80
C SER A 28 -22.72 -0.72 14.82
N THR A 29 -23.63 -1.68 14.98
CA THR A 29 -23.44 -2.94 15.72
C THR A 29 -23.13 -4.12 14.80
N ALA A 30 -23.15 -3.91 13.48
CA ALA A 30 -22.94 -4.92 12.45
C ALA A 30 -21.78 -4.53 11.51
N VAL A 31 -21.27 -5.49 10.76
CA VAL A 31 -20.24 -5.30 9.72
C VAL A 31 -20.73 -6.01 8.46
N PRO A 32 -20.81 -5.30 7.31
CA PRO A 32 -20.58 -3.88 7.14
C PRO A 32 -21.58 -3.01 7.91
N ALA A 33 -21.17 -1.78 8.22
CA ALA A 33 -22.10 -0.76 8.68
C ALA A 33 -23.10 -0.41 7.58
N GLU A 34 -24.23 0.18 7.91
CA GLU A 34 -25.12 0.74 6.91
C GLU A 34 -24.41 1.86 6.16
N ASP A 35 -24.63 1.88 4.84
CA ASP A 35 -23.98 2.84 3.95
C ASP A 35 -24.54 4.25 4.20
N LEU A 36 -23.64 5.18 4.49
CA LEU A 36 -24.05 6.54 4.80
C LEU A 36 -24.61 7.27 3.56
N TRP A 37 -24.33 6.80 2.34
CA TRP A 37 -24.74 7.42 1.10
C TRP A 37 -25.73 6.61 0.27
N TYR A 38 -26.15 5.47 0.81
CA TYR A 38 -27.13 4.60 0.15
C TYR A 38 -27.93 3.81 1.18
N SER A 39 -28.95 4.46 1.77
CA SER A 39 -29.77 3.84 2.84
C SER A 39 -30.37 2.50 2.44
N GLY A 40 -30.48 1.61 3.42
CA GLY A 40 -31.02 0.26 3.26
C GLY A 40 -30.02 -0.77 2.73
N SER A 41 -28.73 -0.40 2.59
CA SER A 41 -27.67 -1.31 2.17
C SER A 41 -26.42 -1.13 3.03
N GLY A 42 -25.54 -2.12 3.04
CA GLY A 42 -24.23 -1.98 3.71
C GLY A 42 -23.21 -1.29 2.83
N ILE A 43 -22.17 -0.71 3.47
CA ILE A 43 -21.03 -0.10 2.76
C ILE A 43 -20.44 -1.11 1.78
N ASN A 44 -20.49 -0.79 0.48
CA ASN A 44 -19.92 -1.61 -0.60
C ASN A 44 -18.57 -1.06 -1.08
N TYR A 45 -17.62 -0.93 -0.17
CA TYR A 45 -16.27 -0.46 -0.45
C TYR A 45 -15.24 -1.19 0.42
N TYR A 46 -13.94 -0.95 0.21
CA TYR A 46 -12.84 -1.51 1.00
C TYR A 46 -12.67 -0.76 2.33
N TYR A 47 -13.52 -1.04 3.30
CA TYR A 47 -13.56 -0.34 4.59
C TYR A 47 -12.63 -0.92 5.67
N GLY A 48 -11.84 -1.95 5.37
CA GLY A 48 -11.02 -2.64 6.38
C GLY A 48 -10.01 -1.76 7.10
N GLY A 49 -9.46 -0.75 6.39
CA GLY A 49 -8.56 0.23 6.99
C GLY A 49 -9.25 1.14 8.00
N GLN A 50 -10.39 1.70 7.61
CA GLN A 50 -11.22 2.54 8.46
C GLN A 50 -11.82 1.74 9.62
N PHE A 51 -12.20 0.46 9.39
CA PHE A 51 -12.63 -0.45 10.45
C PHE A 51 -11.53 -0.67 11.50
N TYR A 52 -10.27 -0.84 11.07
CA TYR A 52 -9.16 -0.94 12.00
C TYR A 52 -8.97 0.35 12.82
N ALA A 53 -9.11 1.52 12.19
CA ALA A 53 -9.08 2.80 12.88
C ALA A 53 -10.22 2.91 13.92
N VAL A 54 -11.44 2.50 13.57
CA VAL A 54 -12.60 2.44 14.48
C VAL A 54 -12.38 1.47 15.63
N PHE A 55 -11.82 0.30 15.36
CA PHE A 55 -11.45 -0.64 16.42
C PHE A 55 -10.48 0.00 17.42
N LEU A 56 -9.45 0.68 16.95
CA LEU A 56 -8.51 1.41 17.82
C LEU A 56 -9.21 2.54 18.59
N THR A 57 -10.12 3.27 17.94
CA THR A 57 -10.93 4.33 18.57
C THR A 57 -11.74 3.77 19.74
N LYS A 58 -12.44 2.66 19.52
CA LYS A 58 -13.27 2.01 20.56
C LYS A 58 -12.45 1.52 21.75
N ILE A 59 -11.30 0.85 21.52
CA ILE A 59 -10.47 0.30 22.61
C ILE A 59 -9.69 1.37 23.39
N THR A 60 -9.43 2.53 22.78
CA THR A 60 -8.74 3.65 23.42
C THR A 60 -9.69 4.68 24.04
N PHE A 61 -11.00 4.52 23.83
CA PHE A 61 -12.03 5.43 24.31
C PHE A 61 -11.79 6.89 23.85
N THR A 62 -11.28 7.04 22.64
CA THR A 62 -11.05 8.34 22.00
C THR A 62 -12.19 8.68 21.05
N ASP A 63 -12.19 9.91 20.54
CA ASP A 63 -13.17 10.36 19.57
C ASP A 63 -12.60 10.23 18.14
N VAL A 64 -13.48 9.98 17.15
CA VAL A 64 -13.12 9.84 15.73
C VAL A 64 -12.41 11.10 15.22
N LYS A 65 -12.81 12.29 15.68
CA LYS A 65 -12.21 13.56 15.26
C LYS A 65 -10.70 13.66 15.54
N GLN A 66 -10.21 12.99 16.60
CA GLN A 66 -8.77 12.88 16.88
C GLN A 66 -8.17 11.63 16.28
N THR A 67 -8.86 10.48 16.35
CA THR A 67 -8.29 9.20 15.90
C THR A 67 -8.13 9.12 14.40
N TYR A 68 -8.88 9.87 13.62
CA TYR A 68 -8.62 10.08 12.21
C TYR A 68 -7.16 10.53 11.96
N HIS A 69 -6.70 11.56 12.68
CA HIS A 69 -5.32 12.06 12.55
C HIS A 69 -4.28 11.14 13.17
N LEU A 70 -4.62 10.49 14.30
CA LEU A 70 -3.71 9.53 14.94
C LEU A 70 -3.46 8.32 14.02
N MET A 71 -4.49 7.86 13.32
CA MET A 71 -4.35 6.77 12.34
C MET A 71 -3.46 7.16 11.17
N ARG A 72 -3.64 8.36 10.58
CA ARG A 72 -2.75 8.90 9.54
C ARG A 72 -1.29 8.92 9.99
N THR A 73 -1.06 9.38 11.21
CA THR A 73 0.29 9.44 11.82
C THR A 73 0.86 8.05 12.02
N MET A 74 0.05 7.09 12.46
CA MET A 74 0.47 5.69 12.66
C MET A 74 0.90 5.06 11.34
N VAL A 75 0.09 5.20 10.29
CA VAL A 75 0.42 4.68 8.94
C VAL A 75 1.73 5.27 8.43
N ALA A 76 1.90 6.60 8.50
CA ALA A 76 3.13 7.28 8.06
C ALA A 76 4.35 6.82 8.89
N SER A 77 4.18 6.59 10.20
CA SER A 77 5.24 6.09 11.07
C SER A 77 5.67 4.68 10.68
N PHE A 78 4.74 3.78 10.43
CA PHE A 78 5.05 2.42 9.97
C PHE A 78 5.64 2.41 8.55
N ALA A 79 5.21 3.32 7.68
CA ALA A 79 5.80 3.51 6.35
C ALA A 79 7.27 3.95 6.38
N PHE A 80 7.76 4.49 7.51
CA PHE A 80 9.16 4.77 7.73
C PHE A 80 9.88 3.61 8.45
N VAL A 81 9.32 3.14 9.57
CA VAL A 81 10.00 2.20 10.48
C VAL A 81 10.12 0.80 9.89
N LEU A 82 9.10 0.31 9.17
CA LEU A 82 9.15 -1.04 8.60
C LEU A 82 10.16 -1.17 7.45
N PRO A 83 10.21 -0.27 6.44
CA PRO A 83 11.27 -0.30 5.43
C PRO A 83 12.66 -0.10 6.03
N PHE A 84 12.79 0.78 7.05
CA PHE A 84 14.03 0.91 7.82
C PHE A 84 14.46 -0.45 8.35
N SER A 85 13.59 -1.14 9.07
CA SER A 85 13.89 -2.44 9.70
C SER A 85 14.24 -3.51 8.67
N ILE A 86 13.45 -3.62 7.59
CA ILE A 86 13.69 -4.59 6.51
C ILE A 86 15.07 -4.36 5.90
N THR A 87 15.37 -3.14 5.48
CA THR A 87 16.64 -2.81 4.80
C THR A 87 17.83 -2.89 5.74
N TYR A 88 17.67 -2.49 7.02
CA TYR A 88 18.67 -2.69 8.04
C TYR A 88 19.08 -4.17 8.15
N HIS A 89 18.11 -5.06 8.29
CA HIS A 89 18.38 -6.49 8.43
C HIS A 89 18.90 -7.15 7.15
N LEU A 90 18.48 -6.68 5.97
CA LEU A 90 19.05 -7.11 4.68
C LEU A 90 20.55 -6.72 4.59
N ALA A 91 20.88 -5.48 4.91
CA ALA A 91 22.26 -4.98 4.88
C ALA A 91 23.14 -5.63 5.96
N GLU A 92 22.60 -5.85 7.17
CA GLU A 92 23.26 -6.57 8.25
C GLU A 92 23.56 -8.04 7.85
N SER A 93 22.58 -8.74 7.30
CA SER A 93 22.74 -10.11 6.80
C SER A 93 23.83 -10.19 5.73
N ARG A 94 23.86 -9.21 4.82
CA ARG A 94 24.90 -9.11 3.78
C ARG A 94 26.28 -8.83 4.37
N ALA A 95 26.36 -7.97 5.38
CA ALA A 95 27.61 -7.69 6.08
C ALA A 95 28.15 -8.95 6.81
N CYS A 96 27.28 -9.69 7.49
CA CYS A 96 27.63 -10.96 8.14
C CYS A 96 28.11 -12.03 7.12
N HIS A 97 27.43 -12.13 5.97
CA HIS A 97 27.86 -13.03 4.89
C HIS A 97 29.26 -12.67 4.37
N ARG A 98 29.56 -11.39 4.19
CA ARG A 98 30.90 -10.92 3.78
C ARG A 98 31.96 -11.25 4.81
N ILE A 99 31.69 -10.95 6.10
CA ILE A 99 32.65 -11.22 7.20
C ILE A 99 32.99 -12.71 7.29
N ARG A 100 32.00 -13.58 7.13
CA ARG A 100 32.20 -15.04 7.12
C ARG A 100 33.12 -15.49 5.99
N LYS A 101 33.05 -14.83 4.81
CA LYS A 101 33.89 -15.15 3.64
C LYS A 101 35.26 -14.47 3.63
N GLU A 102 35.34 -13.21 4.07
CA GLU A 102 36.50 -12.34 3.89
C GLU A 102 37.19 -11.97 5.22
N GLY A 103 36.57 -12.29 6.35
CA GLY A 103 37.02 -11.82 7.68
C GLY A 103 36.71 -10.34 7.90
N GLY A 104 37.10 -9.82 9.06
CA GLY A 104 36.96 -8.42 9.43
C GLY A 104 35.92 -8.15 10.52
N ASN A 105 35.83 -6.91 10.98
CA ASN A 105 34.91 -6.49 12.03
C ASN A 105 33.52 -6.11 11.51
N LYS A 106 32.48 -6.41 12.30
CA LYS A 106 31.10 -6.02 12.05
C LYS A 106 30.91 -4.53 12.31
N SER A 107 30.53 -3.77 11.28
CA SER A 107 30.12 -2.36 11.42
C SER A 107 28.59 -2.26 11.28
N GLN A 108 27.96 -1.49 12.15
CA GLN A 108 26.51 -1.22 12.10
C GLN A 108 26.17 0.03 11.26
N ILE A 109 27.15 0.81 10.87
CA ILE A 109 26.92 2.09 10.15
C ILE A 109 26.17 1.87 8.84
N ALA A 110 26.62 0.94 8.02
CA ALA A 110 25.98 0.68 6.73
C ALA A 110 24.54 0.15 6.83
N PRO A 111 24.22 -0.82 7.73
CA PRO A 111 22.82 -1.20 7.99
C PRO A 111 21.95 -0.03 8.42
N VAL A 112 22.42 0.83 9.33
CA VAL A 112 21.67 2.00 9.80
C VAL A 112 21.42 3.00 8.67
N ILE A 113 22.44 3.34 7.88
CA ILE A 113 22.29 4.25 6.73
C ILE A 113 21.31 3.65 5.70
N GLY A 114 21.46 2.37 5.36
CA GLY A 114 20.54 1.69 4.45
C GLY A 114 19.10 1.71 4.95
N GLY A 115 18.90 1.50 6.25
CA GLY A 115 17.59 1.60 6.89
C GLY A 115 17.01 3.02 6.81
N LEU A 116 17.78 4.04 7.17
CA LEU A 116 17.35 5.45 7.10
C LEU A 116 16.99 5.87 5.68
N LEU A 117 17.80 5.49 4.69
CA LEU A 117 17.50 5.74 3.28
C LEU A 117 16.19 5.08 2.88
N SER A 118 15.95 3.85 3.33
CA SER A 118 14.74 3.09 2.97
C SER A 118 13.48 3.66 3.60
N GLY A 119 13.54 3.99 4.91
CA GLY A 119 12.45 4.68 5.57
C GLY A 119 12.09 5.99 4.85
N GLY A 120 13.11 6.82 4.54
CA GLY A 120 12.92 8.06 3.79
C GLY A 120 12.43 7.85 2.35
N ALA A 121 12.99 6.86 1.62
CA ALA A 121 12.62 6.57 0.24
C ALA A 121 11.14 6.14 0.09
N VAL A 122 10.60 5.41 1.06
CA VAL A 122 9.21 4.97 1.04
C VAL A 122 8.26 6.07 1.53
N SER A 123 8.63 6.80 2.61
CA SER A 123 7.68 7.70 3.28
C SER A 123 7.80 9.18 2.91
N LEU A 124 8.97 9.63 2.43
CA LEU A 124 9.24 11.05 2.20
C LEU A 124 9.65 11.38 0.75
N ALA A 125 10.17 10.41 -0.01
CA ALA A 125 10.61 10.67 -1.37
C ALA A 125 9.44 10.96 -2.30
N GLY A 126 9.68 11.85 -3.29
CA GLY A 126 8.91 11.93 -4.51
C GLY A 126 9.54 11.11 -5.63
N ASN A 127 9.02 11.23 -6.85
CA ASN A 127 9.62 10.70 -8.05
C ASN A 127 10.53 11.75 -8.75
N MET A 128 11.21 11.36 -9.82
CA MET A 128 12.12 12.24 -10.55
C MET A 128 11.41 13.38 -11.30
N HIS A 129 10.08 13.35 -11.44
CA HIS A 129 9.31 14.48 -11.96
C HIS A 129 9.56 15.76 -11.14
N TYR A 130 9.57 15.63 -9.80
CA TYR A 130 9.90 16.75 -8.92
C TYR A 130 11.31 17.32 -9.22
N VAL A 131 12.31 16.47 -9.36
CA VAL A 131 13.69 16.90 -9.62
C VAL A 131 13.77 17.66 -10.95
N ILE A 132 13.09 17.14 -11.99
CA ILE A 132 13.16 17.72 -13.35
C ILE A 132 12.27 18.96 -13.44
N TYR A 133 10.98 18.85 -13.11
CA TYR A 133 10.00 19.94 -13.30
C TYR A 133 9.94 20.90 -12.11
N GLY A 134 10.10 20.40 -10.89
CA GLY A 134 10.08 21.22 -9.68
C GLY A 134 11.38 21.95 -9.40
N CYS A 135 12.53 21.43 -9.86
CA CYS A 135 13.83 22.03 -9.60
C CYS A 135 14.54 22.48 -10.88
N ILE A 136 14.94 21.53 -11.76
CA ILE A 136 15.84 21.85 -12.88
C ILE A 136 15.17 22.80 -13.87
N ARG A 137 13.96 22.50 -14.33
CA ARG A 137 13.23 23.36 -15.27
C ARG A 137 12.89 24.73 -14.65
N GLN A 138 12.58 24.77 -13.36
CA GLN A 138 12.34 25.99 -12.62
C GLN A 138 13.60 26.88 -12.60
N TRP A 139 14.76 26.32 -12.28
CA TRP A 139 16.04 27.05 -12.25
C TRP A 139 16.46 27.55 -13.63
N LEU A 140 16.10 26.82 -14.68
CA LEU A 140 16.37 27.21 -16.06
C LEU A 140 15.33 28.19 -16.63
N GLY A 141 14.30 28.55 -15.88
CA GLY A 141 13.23 29.44 -16.34
C GLY A 141 12.34 28.84 -17.44
N LEU A 142 12.25 27.51 -17.49
CA LEU A 142 11.50 26.76 -18.52
C LEU A 142 10.05 26.45 -18.10
N ASN A 143 9.66 26.76 -16.87
CA ASN A 143 8.30 26.61 -16.39
C ASN A 143 7.55 27.94 -16.49
N GLU A 144 6.31 27.90 -16.95
CA GLU A 144 5.41 29.06 -17.05
C GLU A 144 4.81 29.46 -15.69
N SER A 145 4.73 28.53 -14.75
CA SER A 145 4.17 28.70 -13.42
C SER A 145 5.03 28.03 -12.34
N ALA A 146 4.74 28.35 -11.08
CA ALA A 146 5.34 27.65 -9.94
C ALA A 146 4.97 26.16 -9.95
N TYR A 147 5.87 25.34 -9.45
CA TYR A 147 5.65 23.89 -9.38
C TYR A 147 4.50 23.55 -8.43
N TRP A 148 3.49 22.85 -8.94
CA TRP A 148 2.38 22.33 -8.17
C TRP A 148 2.64 20.86 -7.82
N PHE A 149 2.75 20.53 -6.53
CA PHE A 149 3.22 19.22 -6.08
C PHE A 149 2.37 18.03 -6.58
N PRO A 150 1.03 18.12 -6.75
CA PRO A 150 0.22 17.05 -7.33
C PRO A 150 0.56 16.69 -8.78
N SER A 151 1.21 17.59 -9.54
CA SER A 151 1.61 17.33 -10.93
C SER A 151 2.53 16.11 -11.07
N SER A 152 3.27 15.76 -10.01
CA SER A 152 4.09 14.53 -9.97
C SER A 152 3.28 13.24 -9.96
N THR A 153 2.00 13.30 -9.68
CA THR A 153 1.09 12.15 -9.58
C THR A 153 0.11 12.10 -10.74
N ARG A 154 0.07 13.15 -11.58
CA ARG A 154 -0.78 13.29 -12.77
C ARG A 154 0.09 13.82 -13.91
N TYR A 155 0.92 12.94 -14.45
CA TYR A 155 1.90 13.30 -15.49
C TYR A 155 1.59 12.65 -16.84
N ILE A 156 1.36 11.34 -16.85
CA ILE A 156 1.01 10.60 -18.07
C ILE A 156 -0.41 10.99 -18.48
N GLY A 157 -0.54 11.52 -19.71
CA GLY A 157 -1.80 12.01 -20.25
C GLY A 157 -2.17 13.46 -19.86
N TYR A 158 -1.33 14.11 -19.02
CA TYR A 158 -1.52 15.51 -18.63
C TYR A 158 -0.40 16.42 -19.17
N ASP A 159 0.81 15.91 -19.36
CA ASP A 159 1.91 16.64 -19.96
C ASP A 159 2.71 15.73 -20.93
N PRO A 160 2.48 15.81 -22.25
CA PRO A 160 1.44 16.61 -22.92
C PRO A 160 0.02 16.10 -22.63
N LEU A 161 -0.95 17.00 -22.77
CA LEU A 161 -2.36 16.65 -22.60
C LEU A 161 -2.80 15.68 -23.70
N VAL A 162 -3.35 14.54 -23.29
CA VAL A 162 -3.91 13.49 -24.15
C VAL A 162 -5.34 13.22 -23.70
N GLU A 163 -6.30 13.27 -24.63
CA GLU A 163 -7.72 13.15 -24.28
C GLU A 163 -8.10 11.74 -23.81
N ASN A 164 -7.47 10.70 -24.36
CA ASN A 164 -7.92 9.31 -24.20
C ASN A 164 -6.98 8.45 -23.33
N ASP A 165 -6.06 9.03 -22.56
CA ASP A 165 -5.12 8.26 -21.72
C ASP A 165 -4.59 9.06 -20.55
N ARG A 166 -5.48 9.50 -19.67
CA ARG A 166 -5.09 10.15 -18.42
C ARG A 166 -4.93 9.11 -17.32
N THR A 167 -3.78 9.13 -16.64
CA THR A 167 -3.47 8.15 -15.60
C THR A 167 -3.09 8.82 -14.29
N ILE A 168 -3.20 8.05 -13.21
CA ILE A 168 -2.81 8.44 -11.85
C ILE A 168 -1.65 7.54 -11.42
N HIS A 169 -0.63 8.12 -10.79
CA HIS A 169 0.55 7.38 -10.28
C HIS A 169 1.03 8.00 -8.97
N GLU A 170 0.16 7.92 -7.96
CA GLU A 170 0.44 8.43 -6.63
C GLU A 170 1.48 7.58 -5.88
N PHE A 171 2.00 8.13 -4.80
CA PHE A 171 3.01 7.51 -3.94
C PHE A 171 2.85 7.97 -2.49
N PRO A 172 3.39 7.23 -1.50
CA PRO A 172 3.07 7.44 -0.08
C PRO A 172 3.27 8.86 0.44
N SER A 173 4.36 9.54 0.07
CA SER A 173 4.63 10.91 0.50
C SER A 173 3.52 11.89 0.09
N TYR A 174 2.96 11.74 -1.11
CA TYR A 174 1.83 12.54 -1.59
C TYR A 174 0.58 12.31 -0.71
N SER A 175 0.20 11.04 -0.52
CA SER A 175 -0.97 10.67 0.29
C SER A 175 -0.84 11.13 1.75
N PHE A 176 0.37 11.05 2.34
CA PHE A 176 0.60 11.47 3.72
C PHE A 176 0.51 12.99 3.91
N VAL A 177 0.91 13.77 2.90
CA VAL A 177 0.77 15.23 2.92
C VAL A 177 -0.70 15.62 2.77
N LEU A 178 -1.43 15.05 1.82
CA LEU A 178 -2.87 15.29 1.68
C LEU A 178 -3.65 14.89 2.93
N GLY A 179 -3.20 13.85 3.59
CA GLY A 179 -3.81 13.36 4.81
C GLY A 179 -4.96 12.42 4.60
N ASP A 180 -4.90 11.65 3.55
CA ASP A 180 -5.84 10.60 3.20
C ASP A 180 -5.74 9.39 4.13
N LEU A 181 -6.88 8.77 4.44
CA LEU A 181 -7.00 7.42 5.02
C LEU A 181 -7.59 6.41 4.04
N HIS A 182 -7.46 6.70 2.75
CA HIS A 182 -7.96 5.85 1.69
C HIS A 182 -7.40 4.42 1.80
N ALA A 183 -8.14 3.44 1.34
CA ALA A 183 -7.87 2.01 1.45
C ALA A 183 -6.40 1.62 1.18
N HIS A 184 -5.82 2.08 0.05
CA HIS A 184 -4.44 1.78 -0.33
C HIS A 184 -3.39 2.44 0.58
N VAL A 185 -3.71 3.59 1.18
CA VAL A 185 -2.80 4.31 2.09
C VAL A 185 -2.69 3.57 3.41
N VAL A 186 -3.82 3.20 4.01
CA VAL A 186 -3.83 2.43 5.26
C VAL A 186 -3.12 1.09 5.07
N ASN A 187 -3.27 0.47 3.91
CA ASN A 187 -2.70 -0.85 3.64
C ASN A 187 -1.17 -0.85 3.54
N VAL A 188 -0.50 0.31 3.39
CA VAL A 188 0.97 0.42 3.34
C VAL A 188 1.64 -0.30 4.52
N MET A 189 1.12 -0.14 5.73
CA MET A 189 1.72 -0.79 6.91
C MET A 189 1.58 -2.32 6.85
N PHE A 190 0.48 -2.84 6.34
CA PHE A 190 0.24 -4.28 6.25
C PHE A 190 1.06 -4.93 5.13
N VAL A 191 1.20 -4.29 3.98
CA VAL A 191 2.05 -4.81 2.89
C VAL A 191 3.52 -4.84 3.30
N LEU A 192 3.99 -3.82 4.02
CA LEU A 192 5.34 -3.81 4.58
C LEU A 192 5.55 -4.90 5.63
N LEU A 193 4.55 -5.21 6.45
CA LEU A 193 4.59 -6.33 7.38
C LEU A 193 4.71 -7.67 6.64
N VAL A 194 3.96 -7.87 5.55
CA VAL A 194 4.09 -9.07 4.70
C VAL A 194 5.52 -9.20 4.19
N LEU A 195 6.14 -8.13 3.69
CA LEU A 195 7.54 -8.16 3.23
C LEU A 195 8.52 -8.56 4.35
N GLY A 196 8.30 -8.05 5.56
CA GLY A 196 9.09 -8.44 6.75
C GLY A 196 8.94 -9.92 7.10
N LEU A 197 7.72 -10.46 7.05
CA LEU A 197 7.42 -11.88 7.26
C LEU A 197 8.09 -12.76 6.20
N LEU A 198 8.00 -12.37 4.93
CA LEU A 198 8.62 -13.11 3.82
C LEU A 198 10.14 -13.09 3.90
N TYR A 199 10.75 -11.96 4.27
CA TYR A 199 12.19 -11.92 4.54
C TYR A 199 12.58 -12.85 5.70
N SER A 200 11.80 -12.85 6.79
CA SER A 200 12.00 -13.78 7.91
C SER A 200 11.89 -15.25 7.47
N TYR A 201 10.90 -15.56 6.63
CA TYR A 201 10.71 -16.90 6.06
C TYR A 201 11.94 -17.38 5.28
N VAL A 202 12.43 -16.59 4.31
CA VAL A 202 13.62 -16.97 3.54
C VAL A 202 14.88 -17.03 4.40
N LYS A 203 15.05 -16.10 5.35
CA LYS A 203 16.19 -16.09 6.26
C LYS A 203 16.25 -17.39 7.09
N ASN A 204 15.10 -17.88 7.57
CA ASN A 204 15.01 -19.12 8.31
C ASN A 204 15.21 -20.33 7.41
N THR A 205 14.61 -20.33 6.22
CA THR A 205 14.74 -21.42 5.25
C THR A 205 16.17 -21.58 4.72
N CYS A 206 16.88 -20.46 4.53
CA CYS A 206 18.24 -20.43 3.98
C CYS A 206 19.35 -20.37 5.05
N ARG A 207 19.05 -20.72 6.31
CA ARG A 207 19.99 -20.58 7.43
C ARG A 207 21.19 -21.52 7.33
N ASP A 208 20.93 -22.79 6.98
CA ASP A 208 21.92 -23.86 6.97
C ASP A 208 22.14 -24.37 5.54
N PRO A 209 23.17 -23.85 4.83
CA PRO A 209 23.42 -24.23 3.44
C PRO A 209 23.86 -25.70 3.27
N GLU A 210 24.42 -26.35 4.29
CA GLU A 210 24.91 -27.73 4.21
C GLU A 210 23.84 -28.76 4.57
N LYS A 211 22.71 -28.33 5.15
CA LYS A 211 21.65 -29.23 5.55
C LYS A 211 20.90 -29.80 4.34
N GLU A 212 20.91 -31.12 4.21
CA GLU A 212 20.02 -31.81 3.28
C GLU A 212 18.62 -31.94 3.87
N TRP A 213 17.66 -31.34 3.17
CA TRP A 213 16.25 -31.37 3.58
C TRP A 213 15.52 -32.50 2.85
N LYS A 214 14.88 -33.36 3.61
CA LYS A 214 13.87 -34.29 3.05
C LYS A 214 12.56 -33.52 2.93
N TRP A 215 11.90 -33.67 1.78
CA TRP A 215 10.58 -33.05 1.59
C TRP A 215 9.55 -33.75 2.49
N SER A 216 8.80 -32.98 3.25
CA SER A 216 7.68 -33.46 4.05
C SER A 216 6.56 -32.44 4.05
N LEU A 217 5.32 -32.89 4.08
CA LEU A 217 4.14 -32.02 4.08
C LEU A 217 4.14 -31.08 5.29
N LYS A 218 4.53 -31.59 6.46
CA LYS A 218 4.62 -30.79 7.70
C LYS A 218 5.64 -29.65 7.61
N ASP A 219 6.76 -29.86 6.94
CA ASP A 219 7.81 -28.85 6.80
C ASP A 219 7.49 -27.82 5.71
N VAL A 220 6.61 -28.16 4.78
CA VAL A 220 6.11 -27.26 3.73
C VAL A 220 5.00 -26.38 4.27
N LEU A 221 3.97 -26.99 4.85
CA LEU A 221 2.88 -26.31 5.55
C LEU A 221 3.30 -25.95 6.97
N LEU A 222 2.49 -25.21 7.66
CA LEU A 222 2.70 -24.78 9.06
C LEU A 222 3.97 -23.93 9.27
N GLN A 223 4.42 -23.23 8.22
CA GLN A 223 5.43 -22.20 8.37
C GLN A 223 4.76 -20.93 8.94
N PRO A 224 5.09 -20.50 10.18
CA PRO A 224 4.35 -19.40 10.84
C PRO A 224 4.31 -18.11 10.02
N GLN A 225 5.38 -17.82 9.28
CA GLN A 225 5.46 -16.63 8.42
C GLN A 225 4.51 -16.72 7.21
N ILE A 226 4.34 -17.91 6.63
CA ILE A 226 3.43 -18.14 5.49
C ILE A 226 1.98 -18.10 5.98
N ILE A 227 1.67 -18.69 7.14
CA ILE A 227 0.34 -18.62 7.77
C ILE A 227 -0.03 -17.17 8.07
N ALA A 228 0.88 -16.41 8.70
CA ALA A 228 0.65 -14.99 8.99
C ALA A 228 0.49 -14.15 7.72
N ALA A 229 1.27 -14.43 6.67
CA ALA A 229 1.10 -13.80 5.36
C ALA A 229 -0.26 -14.15 4.75
N GLY A 230 -0.71 -15.41 4.82
CA GLY A 230 -2.02 -15.85 4.37
C GLY A 230 -3.17 -15.13 5.09
N PHE A 231 -3.04 -14.92 6.41
CA PHE A 231 -3.99 -14.10 7.17
C PHE A 231 -4.05 -12.66 6.65
N LEU A 232 -2.90 -12.01 6.45
CA LEU A 232 -2.84 -10.64 5.92
C LEU A 232 -3.38 -10.54 4.48
N ILE A 233 -3.13 -11.55 3.65
CA ILE A 233 -3.74 -11.65 2.31
C ILE A 233 -5.27 -11.64 2.40
N GLY A 234 -5.85 -12.33 3.38
CA GLY A 234 -7.30 -12.26 3.63
C GLY A 234 -7.77 -10.88 4.08
N VAL A 235 -6.98 -10.20 4.92
CA VAL A 235 -7.25 -8.81 5.33
C VAL A 235 -7.23 -7.85 4.14
N PHE A 236 -6.40 -8.11 3.11
CA PHE A 236 -6.35 -7.26 1.91
C PHE A 236 -7.65 -7.25 1.10
N HIS A 237 -8.49 -8.29 1.18
CA HIS A 237 -9.84 -8.25 0.60
C HIS A 237 -10.71 -7.14 1.18
N TRP A 238 -10.55 -6.85 2.48
CA TRP A 238 -11.32 -5.83 3.17
C TRP A 238 -10.71 -4.44 3.03
N SER A 239 -9.36 -4.38 3.00
CA SER A 239 -8.62 -3.12 3.13
C SER A 239 -8.17 -2.56 1.79
N ASN A 240 -7.71 -3.39 0.84
CA ASN A 240 -7.38 -3.01 -0.53
C ASN A 240 -7.21 -4.25 -1.41
N TYR A 241 -8.23 -4.64 -2.12
CA TYR A 241 -8.26 -5.88 -2.91
C TYR A 241 -7.11 -6.02 -3.92
N TRP A 242 -6.61 -4.91 -4.46
CA TRP A 242 -5.47 -4.93 -5.40
C TRP A 242 -4.21 -5.53 -4.77
N ASP A 243 -3.98 -5.26 -3.50
CA ASP A 243 -2.83 -5.80 -2.77
C ASP A 243 -2.93 -7.30 -2.55
N PHE A 244 -4.14 -7.86 -2.48
CA PHE A 244 -4.33 -9.30 -2.44
C PHE A 244 -3.63 -9.97 -3.62
N VAL A 245 -3.90 -9.55 -4.85
CA VAL A 245 -3.34 -10.16 -6.07
C VAL A 245 -1.83 -9.93 -6.13
N ILE A 246 -1.37 -8.70 -5.87
CA ILE A 246 0.03 -8.31 -5.94
C ILE A 246 0.86 -9.15 -4.95
N TYR A 247 0.47 -9.17 -3.70
CA TYR A 247 1.25 -9.82 -2.65
C TYR A 247 1.08 -11.35 -2.64
N PHE A 248 0.02 -11.89 -3.21
CA PHE A 248 -0.07 -13.32 -3.49
C PHE A 248 1.05 -13.77 -4.46
N VAL A 249 1.32 -12.99 -5.52
CA VAL A 249 2.43 -13.25 -6.46
C VAL A 249 3.79 -13.06 -5.78
N VAL A 250 3.94 -12.02 -4.95
CA VAL A 250 5.18 -11.79 -4.18
C VAL A 250 5.46 -12.97 -3.24
N ILE A 251 4.45 -13.46 -2.51
CA ILE A 251 4.57 -14.65 -1.64
C ILE A 251 5.02 -15.87 -2.44
N ALA A 252 4.40 -16.10 -3.61
CA ALA A 252 4.79 -17.21 -4.49
C ALA A 252 6.27 -17.10 -4.95
N GLY A 253 6.75 -15.89 -5.24
CA GLY A 253 8.16 -15.63 -5.58
C GLY A 253 9.12 -15.96 -4.44
N PHE A 254 8.79 -15.58 -3.21
CA PHE A 254 9.58 -15.92 -2.02
C PHE A 254 9.52 -17.41 -1.69
N SER A 255 8.34 -18.03 -1.82
CA SER A 255 8.16 -19.48 -1.68
C SER A 255 9.02 -20.25 -2.69
N LEU A 256 9.00 -19.81 -3.96
CA LEU A 256 9.81 -20.38 -5.02
C LEU A 256 11.31 -20.31 -4.69
N TYR A 257 11.80 -19.14 -4.28
CA TYR A 257 13.19 -18.99 -3.90
C TYR A 257 13.56 -19.87 -2.69
N GLY A 258 12.75 -19.87 -1.65
CA GLY A 258 12.95 -20.73 -0.48
C GLY A 258 13.02 -22.22 -0.84
N ALA A 259 12.13 -22.67 -1.73
CA ALA A 259 12.09 -24.06 -2.20
C ALA A 259 13.28 -24.40 -3.11
N LEU A 260 13.67 -23.52 -4.04
CA LEU A 260 14.86 -23.70 -4.89
C LEU A 260 16.14 -23.84 -4.04
N TYR A 261 16.26 -23.01 -3.02
CA TYR A 261 17.38 -23.07 -2.08
C TYR A 261 17.37 -24.38 -1.27
N ARG A 262 16.22 -24.69 -0.65
CA ARG A 262 16.06 -25.80 0.29
C ARG A 262 16.24 -27.17 -0.38
N TYR A 263 15.66 -27.34 -1.57
CA TYR A 263 15.63 -28.65 -2.28
C TYR A 263 16.60 -28.74 -3.45
N HIS A 264 17.61 -27.86 -3.52
CA HIS A 264 18.62 -27.88 -4.59
C HIS A 264 18.02 -27.85 -6.00
N ALA A 265 16.98 -27.01 -6.19
CA ALA A 265 16.25 -26.88 -7.44
C ALA A 265 15.67 -28.20 -8.01
N ARG A 266 15.40 -29.18 -7.14
CA ARG A 266 14.67 -30.39 -7.54
C ARG A 266 13.23 -30.01 -7.92
N ALA A 267 12.85 -30.23 -9.17
CA ALA A 267 11.61 -29.71 -9.75
C ALA A 267 10.35 -30.16 -8.99
N LYS A 268 10.23 -31.43 -8.65
CA LYS A 268 9.04 -31.98 -7.95
C LYS A 268 8.85 -31.37 -6.58
N GLU A 269 9.89 -31.31 -5.77
CA GLU A 269 9.88 -30.77 -4.41
C GLU A 269 9.66 -29.25 -4.44
N THR A 270 10.28 -28.57 -5.41
CA THR A 270 10.14 -27.10 -5.58
C THR A 270 8.71 -26.74 -6.00
N ILE A 271 8.21 -27.33 -7.08
CA ILE A 271 6.85 -27.04 -7.58
C ILE A 271 5.81 -27.45 -6.54
N GLY A 272 5.95 -28.66 -5.94
CA GLY A 272 5.05 -29.14 -4.90
C GLY A 272 4.99 -28.20 -3.70
N THR A 273 6.13 -27.63 -3.26
CA THR A 273 6.18 -26.66 -2.16
C THR A 273 5.46 -25.37 -2.51
N VAL A 274 5.74 -24.80 -3.69
CA VAL A 274 5.10 -23.56 -4.13
C VAL A 274 3.59 -23.71 -4.24
N LEU A 275 3.12 -24.80 -4.88
CA LEU A 275 1.68 -25.04 -5.05
C LEU A 275 0.97 -25.26 -3.71
N LEU A 276 1.58 -26.01 -2.78
CA LEU A 276 1.00 -26.26 -1.46
C LEU A 276 0.96 -24.99 -0.62
N GLN A 277 2.03 -24.19 -0.59
CA GLN A 277 2.03 -22.92 0.14
C GLN A 277 1.09 -21.90 -0.49
N ALA A 278 1.00 -21.84 -1.83
CA ALA A 278 0.01 -21.00 -2.49
C ALA A 278 -1.44 -21.42 -2.14
N ALA A 279 -1.71 -22.72 -2.12
CA ALA A 279 -3.02 -23.25 -1.70
C ALA A 279 -3.32 -22.94 -0.21
N GLU A 280 -2.32 -23.07 0.67
CA GLU A 280 -2.43 -22.71 2.10
C GLU A 280 -2.77 -21.22 2.28
N VAL A 281 -2.01 -20.32 1.64
CA VAL A 281 -2.23 -18.87 1.66
C VAL A 281 -3.60 -18.52 1.11
N PHE A 282 -4.00 -19.13 -0.02
CA PHE A 282 -5.32 -18.92 -0.63
C PHE A 282 -6.46 -19.39 0.30
N ALA A 283 -6.32 -20.57 0.90
CA ALA A 283 -7.34 -21.11 1.81
C ALA A 283 -7.49 -20.24 3.07
N ILE A 284 -6.37 -19.88 3.72
CA ILE A 284 -6.38 -18.99 4.89
C ILE A 284 -6.97 -17.62 4.51
N GLY A 285 -6.49 -17.05 3.40
CA GLY A 285 -6.96 -15.76 2.90
C GLY A 285 -8.46 -15.76 2.62
N THR A 286 -8.98 -16.80 1.98
CA THR A 286 -10.41 -16.95 1.71
C THR A 286 -11.23 -17.04 3.00
N ILE A 287 -10.78 -17.83 3.99
CA ILE A 287 -11.49 -17.95 5.29
C ILE A 287 -11.55 -16.60 6.00
N VAL A 288 -10.43 -15.86 6.03
CA VAL A 288 -10.35 -14.52 6.66
C VAL A 288 -11.20 -13.50 5.90
N ALA A 289 -11.24 -13.59 4.58
CA ALA A 289 -12.02 -12.69 3.73
C ALA A 289 -13.53 -13.00 3.75
N LEU A 290 -13.94 -14.20 4.17
CA LEU A 290 -15.31 -14.70 4.01
C LEU A 290 -16.39 -13.72 4.54
N PRO A 291 -16.28 -13.13 5.74
CA PRO A 291 -17.30 -12.22 6.26
C PRO A 291 -17.51 -10.99 5.34
N PHE A 292 -16.43 -10.48 4.76
CA PHE A 292 -16.49 -9.38 3.80
C PHE A 292 -17.06 -9.84 2.46
N THR A 293 -16.52 -10.91 1.89
CA THR A 293 -16.87 -11.38 0.54
C THR A 293 -18.34 -11.80 0.42
N MET A 294 -18.96 -12.28 1.51
CA MET A 294 -20.39 -12.64 1.52
C MET A 294 -21.33 -11.44 1.38
N LYS A 295 -20.84 -10.22 1.60
CA LYS A 295 -21.65 -8.99 1.59
C LYS A 295 -21.21 -8.00 0.51
N PHE A 296 -20.04 -8.21 -0.07
CA PHE A 296 -19.43 -7.31 -1.04
C PHE A 296 -19.89 -7.64 -2.47
N GLU A 297 -20.36 -6.63 -3.18
CA GLU A 297 -20.67 -6.69 -4.61
C GLU A 297 -19.48 -6.22 -5.44
N THR A 298 -19.19 -6.93 -6.53
CA THR A 298 -17.98 -6.64 -7.32
C THR A 298 -18.15 -5.36 -8.15
N MET A 299 -17.17 -4.46 -8.05
CA MET A 299 -17.12 -3.18 -8.76
C MET A 299 -16.50 -3.28 -10.17
N VAL A 300 -16.01 -4.45 -10.59
CA VAL A 300 -15.21 -4.59 -11.81
C VAL A 300 -15.88 -5.51 -12.82
N SER A 301 -15.77 -5.16 -14.10
CA SER A 301 -16.41 -5.88 -15.22
C SER A 301 -15.46 -6.73 -16.06
N GLY A 302 -14.20 -6.92 -15.62
CA GLY A 302 -13.24 -7.77 -16.32
C GLY A 302 -11.90 -7.10 -16.62
N VAL A 303 -11.13 -7.69 -17.55
CA VAL A 303 -9.81 -7.21 -17.95
C VAL A 303 -9.83 -6.74 -19.40
N GLY A 304 -9.22 -5.58 -19.66
CA GLY A 304 -9.03 -5.01 -20.99
C GLY A 304 -7.56 -5.03 -21.41
N ILE A 305 -7.31 -5.01 -22.71
CA ILE A 305 -5.96 -4.80 -23.27
C ILE A 305 -5.75 -3.29 -23.42
N ALA A 306 -4.61 -2.78 -22.94
CA ALA A 306 -4.26 -1.38 -23.07
C ALA A 306 -4.09 -1.01 -24.55
N ARG A 307 -4.84 -0.01 -25.00
CA ARG A 307 -4.78 0.52 -26.37
C ARG A 307 -3.84 1.71 -26.49
N HIS A 308 -3.65 2.42 -25.40
CA HIS A 308 -2.77 3.57 -25.27
C HIS A 308 -1.61 3.21 -24.34
N HIS A 309 -0.45 3.80 -24.60
CA HIS A 309 0.78 3.51 -23.86
C HIS A 309 1.46 4.81 -23.44
N SER A 310 2.11 4.76 -22.31
CA SER A 310 2.91 5.88 -21.82
C SER A 310 4.10 6.15 -22.72
N MET A 311 4.46 7.41 -22.91
CA MET A 311 5.67 7.75 -23.65
C MET A 311 6.92 7.32 -22.88
N LEU A 312 7.93 6.79 -23.59
CA LEU A 312 9.13 6.25 -22.97
C LEU A 312 9.83 7.26 -22.06
N TYR A 313 9.85 8.56 -22.42
CA TYR A 313 10.46 9.58 -21.58
C TYR A 313 9.67 9.80 -20.28
N GLN A 314 8.34 9.69 -20.31
CA GLN A 314 7.49 9.80 -19.11
C GLN A 314 7.79 8.64 -18.15
N LEU A 315 7.84 7.40 -18.65
CA LEU A 315 8.23 6.23 -17.86
C LEU A 315 9.67 6.37 -17.32
N THR A 316 10.58 6.94 -18.11
CA THR A 316 11.97 7.18 -17.68
C THR A 316 12.03 8.22 -16.56
N ILE A 317 11.25 9.28 -16.64
CA ILE A 317 11.18 10.32 -15.60
C ILE A 317 10.58 9.73 -14.31
N LEU A 318 9.50 8.96 -14.40
CA LEU A 318 8.84 8.40 -13.20
C LEU A 318 9.63 7.24 -12.59
N TRP A 319 10.08 6.29 -13.42
CA TRP A 319 10.55 4.98 -12.98
C TRP A 319 11.98 4.63 -13.43
N GLY A 320 12.65 5.52 -14.20
CA GLY A 320 13.98 5.22 -14.76
C GLY A 320 15.06 5.04 -13.71
N LEU A 321 15.12 5.90 -12.70
CA LEU A 321 16.12 5.79 -11.63
C LEU A 321 16.07 4.44 -10.91
N PRO A 322 14.93 4.02 -10.32
CA PRO A 322 14.86 2.73 -9.63
C PRO A 322 15.06 1.54 -10.57
N THR A 323 14.50 1.58 -11.78
CA THR A 323 14.63 0.48 -12.76
C THR A 323 16.09 0.27 -13.17
N VAL A 324 16.82 1.34 -13.49
CA VAL A 324 18.24 1.27 -13.86
C VAL A 324 19.08 0.72 -12.71
N LEU A 325 18.85 1.17 -11.48
CA LEU A 325 19.56 0.66 -10.32
C LEU A 325 19.31 -0.85 -10.11
N VAL A 326 18.06 -1.31 -10.24
CA VAL A 326 17.72 -2.74 -10.11
C VAL A 326 18.37 -3.57 -11.22
N VAL A 327 18.29 -3.13 -12.48
CA VAL A 327 18.89 -3.85 -13.62
C VAL A 327 20.42 -3.93 -13.48
N LEU A 328 21.07 -2.82 -13.16
CA LEU A 328 22.52 -2.80 -12.91
C LEU A 328 22.91 -3.69 -11.73
N PHE A 329 22.11 -3.71 -10.67
CA PHE A 329 22.35 -4.55 -9.51
C PHE A 329 22.27 -6.03 -9.86
N ILE A 330 21.20 -6.46 -10.53
CA ILE A 330 21.04 -7.85 -10.97
C ILE A 330 22.20 -8.26 -11.88
N ALA A 331 22.55 -7.42 -12.87
CA ALA A 331 23.66 -7.67 -13.75
C ALA A 331 25.00 -7.79 -12.99
N ALA A 332 25.24 -6.90 -12.02
CA ALA A 332 26.47 -6.93 -11.20
C ALA A 332 26.55 -8.20 -10.34
N VAL A 333 25.44 -8.62 -9.73
CA VAL A 333 25.38 -9.85 -8.92
C VAL A 333 25.62 -11.09 -9.81
N LEU A 334 24.99 -11.17 -10.99
CA LEU A 334 25.17 -12.25 -11.94
C LEU A 334 26.61 -12.34 -12.48
N LEU A 335 27.19 -11.20 -12.85
CA LEU A 335 28.59 -11.14 -13.31
C LEU A 335 29.58 -11.52 -12.21
N ALA A 336 29.35 -11.07 -10.98
CA ALA A 336 30.19 -11.47 -9.85
C ALA A 336 30.08 -12.98 -9.56
N TRP A 337 28.87 -13.52 -9.60
CA TRP A 337 28.66 -14.98 -9.48
C TRP A 337 29.39 -15.73 -10.59
N ARG A 338 29.25 -15.34 -11.87
CA ARG A 338 29.91 -15.99 -13.01
C ARG A 338 31.44 -15.94 -12.91
N LYS A 339 32.01 -14.79 -12.51
CA LYS A 339 33.46 -14.67 -12.29
C LYS A 339 33.96 -15.67 -11.24
N ASN A 340 33.24 -15.87 -10.16
CA ASN A 340 33.62 -16.79 -9.10
C ASN A 340 33.48 -18.28 -9.51
N CYS A 341 32.51 -18.61 -10.38
CA CYS A 341 32.32 -19.97 -10.89
C CYS A 341 33.36 -20.39 -11.95
N HIS A 342 34.09 -19.45 -12.56
CA HIS A 342 35.03 -19.71 -13.66
C HIS A 342 36.50 -19.55 -13.26
N LEU A 343 36.83 -19.38 -11.97
CA LEU A 343 38.21 -19.42 -11.49
C LEU A 343 38.62 -20.90 -11.35
N PRO A 344 39.48 -21.47 -12.26
CA PRO A 344 40.01 -22.79 -12.10
C PRO A 344 40.97 -22.73 -10.89
N GLY A 345 40.68 -23.50 -9.84
CA GLY A 345 41.58 -23.65 -8.69
C GLY A 345 41.12 -23.03 -7.36
N MET A 346 39.89 -22.50 -7.24
CA MET A 346 39.27 -22.32 -5.93
C MET A 346 38.51 -23.60 -5.55
N GLU A 347 39.27 -24.66 -5.30
CA GLU A 347 38.85 -25.72 -4.45
C GLU A 347 38.56 -25.18 -3.05
N ARG A 348 37.51 -25.70 -2.47
CA ARG A 348 36.94 -25.39 -1.14
C ARG A 348 37.98 -24.77 -0.20
N GLN A 349 37.88 -23.50 0.13
CA GLN A 349 38.67 -22.93 1.21
C GLN A 349 38.32 -23.65 2.52
N GLY A 350 39.15 -24.54 2.88
CA GLY A 350 39.12 -25.41 4.08
C GLY A 350 40.16 -26.50 4.03
N GLN A 351 40.59 -26.94 2.86
CA GLN A 351 41.65 -27.95 2.75
C GLN A 351 42.81 -27.40 1.91
N ILE A 352 43.95 -27.20 2.53
CA ILE A 352 45.22 -26.93 1.84
C ILE A 352 45.64 -28.25 1.21
N VAL A 353 45.50 -28.35 -0.12
CA VAL A 353 46.05 -29.50 -0.87
C VAL A 353 47.50 -29.19 -1.21
N LEU A 354 48.38 -29.99 -0.70
CA LEU A 354 49.81 -29.91 -0.96
C LEU A 354 50.14 -30.37 -2.39
N ALA A 355 51.31 -30.02 -2.91
CA ALA A 355 51.76 -30.30 -4.27
C ALA A 355 51.72 -31.79 -4.69
N ASP A 356 51.61 -32.69 -3.71
CA ASP A 356 51.48 -34.15 -3.89
C ASP A 356 50.03 -34.65 -3.88
N GLY A 357 49.03 -33.75 -3.84
CA GLY A 357 47.62 -34.09 -3.93
C GLY A 357 46.98 -34.52 -2.60
N LYS A 358 47.69 -34.41 -1.47
CA LYS A 358 47.16 -34.71 -0.12
C LYS A 358 46.67 -33.47 0.58
N THR A 359 45.63 -33.60 1.38
CA THR A 359 45.15 -32.51 2.25
C THR A 359 46.04 -32.35 3.46
N GLN A 360 46.09 -31.14 4.04
CA GLN A 360 46.87 -30.86 5.27
C GLN A 360 46.42 -31.77 6.43
N GLU A 361 45.14 -32.10 6.53
CA GLU A 361 44.56 -33.03 7.49
C GLU A 361 45.12 -34.48 7.28
N GLU A 362 45.18 -34.96 6.04
CA GLU A 362 45.73 -36.27 5.73
C GLU A 362 47.24 -36.38 6.03
N VAL A 363 47.98 -35.27 5.89
CA VAL A 363 49.40 -35.22 6.26
C VAL A 363 49.59 -35.15 7.75
N GLU A 364 48.75 -34.40 8.46
CA GLU A 364 48.75 -34.35 9.93
C GLU A 364 48.32 -35.67 10.55
N GLU A 365 47.30 -36.36 10.03
CA GLU A 365 46.92 -37.70 10.47
C GLU A 365 48.02 -38.74 10.20
N GLN A 366 48.66 -38.66 9.01
CA GLN A 366 49.80 -39.55 8.72
C GLN A 366 51.01 -39.24 9.63
N ALA A 367 51.26 -38.01 9.93
CA ALA A 367 52.32 -37.61 10.87
C ALA A 367 52.02 -38.08 12.29
N VAL A 368 50.79 -38.00 12.75
CA VAL A 368 50.34 -38.47 14.06
C VAL A 368 50.40 -39.99 14.15
N ALA A 369 49.95 -40.70 13.10
CA ALA A 369 50.02 -42.18 13.03
C ALA A 369 51.47 -42.68 13.01
N LEU A 370 52.39 -41.94 12.36
CA LEU A 370 53.83 -42.24 12.36
C LEU A 370 54.47 -42.02 13.74
N ILE A 371 54.04 -41.00 14.46
CA ILE A 371 54.53 -40.69 15.84
C ILE A 371 53.99 -41.70 16.85
N LEU A 372 52.77 -42.19 16.65
CA LEU A 372 52.12 -43.14 17.56
C LEU A 372 52.46 -44.60 17.26
N GLY A 373 53.21 -44.90 16.20
CA GLY A 373 53.66 -46.26 15.87
C GLY A 373 52.55 -47.19 15.43
N GLU A 374 51.42 -46.69 14.92
CA GLU A 374 50.33 -47.49 14.42
C GLU A 374 50.63 -48.07 13.02
N LYS A 375 50.45 -49.41 12.86
CA LYS A 375 50.66 -50.12 11.61
C LYS A 375 49.66 -49.65 10.54
N LYS A 376 50.18 -49.39 9.33
CA LYS A 376 49.36 -49.17 8.14
C LYS A 376 48.28 -50.26 8.01
N PRO A 377 47.04 -49.89 7.76
CA PRO A 377 46.05 -50.81 7.22
C PRO A 377 46.44 -51.23 5.77
N GLU A 378 46.38 -52.51 5.51
CA GLU A 378 46.60 -53.05 4.14
C GLU A 378 45.56 -52.51 3.16
N PRO A 379 45.91 -52.40 1.85
CA PRO A 379 44.99 -51.88 0.84
C PRO A 379 43.99 -53.01 0.46
N GLY A 380 42.93 -53.11 1.21
CA GLY A 380 41.83 -54.02 0.99
C GLY A 380 40.50 -53.29 0.88
N GLU A 381 39.88 -53.47 -0.27
CA GLU A 381 38.54 -53.08 -0.67
C GLU A 381 38.35 -51.59 -1.01
N LYS A 382 38.34 -51.38 -2.31
CA LYS A 382 37.77 -50.19 -2.93
C LYS A 382 36.29 -50.08 -2.52
N GLU A 383 35.98 -49.38 -1.45
CA GLU A 383 34.68 -48.72 -1.37
C GLU A 383 34.55 -47.91 -2.66
N THR A 384 33.58 -48.25 -3.46
CA THR A 384 33.18 -47.44 -4.60
C THR A 384 32.64 -46.13 -4.06
N ALA A 385 33.54 -45.17 -3.79
CA ALA A 385 33.17 -43.79 -3.53
C ALA A 385 32.35 -43.36 -4.76
N GLU A 386 31.04 -43.28 -4.60
CA GLU A 386 30.17 -42.66 -5.61
C GLU A 386 30.80 -41.31 -5.96
N LYS A 387 31.23 -41.20 -7.23
CA LYS A 387 31.75 -39.92 -7.77
C LYS A 387 30.75 -38.85 -7.39
N PRO A 388 31.15 -37.74 -6.72
CA PRO A 388 30.23 -36.72 -6.32
C PRO A 388 29.43 -36.31 -7.58
N LYS A 389 28.11 -36.49 -7.54
CA LYS A 389 27.21 -36.09 -8.63
C LYS A 389 27.50 -34.65 -8.92
N LYS A 390 27.95 -34.30 -10.13
CA LYS A 390 28.15 -32.92 -10.57
C LYS A 390 26.82 -32.16 -10.39
N VAL A 391 26.69 -31.42 -9.30
CA VAL A 391 25.54 -30.54 -9.07
C VAL A 391 25.56 -29.49 -10.17
N SER A 392 24.46 -29.32 -10.90
CA SER A 392 24.42 -28.39 -12.02
C SER A 392 24.69 -26.96 -11.53
N ALA A 393 25.32 -26.14 -12.36
CA ALA A 393 25.57 -24.71 -12.05
C ALA A 393 24.26 -23.97 -11.66
N PHE A 394 23.13 -24.39 -12.23
CA PHE A 394 21.80 -23.88 -11.88
C PHE A 394 21.41 -24.18 -10.42
N CYS A 395 21.72 -25.37 -9.89
CA CYS A 395 21.43 -25.71 -8.50
C CYS A 395 22.30 -24.91 -7.53
N ASN A 396 23.55 -24.64 -7.88
CA ASN A 396 24.48 -23.87 -7.04
C ASN A 396 24.15 -22.39 -7.02
N PHE A 397 23.63 -21.83 -8.13
CA PHE A 397 23.26 -20.41 -8.25
C PHE A 397 22.42 -19.91 -7.06
N TRP A 398 21.36 -20.63 -6.70
CA TRP A 398 20.42 -20.23 -5.66
C TRP A 398 21.02 -20.22 -4.25
N ARG A 399 22.11 -20.90 -4.03
CA ARG A 399 22.77 -21.07 -2.74
C ARG A 399 24.04 -20.23 -2.56
N GLU A 400 24.69 -19.90 -3.66
CA GLU A 400 25.95 -19.16 -3.67
C GLU A 400 25.74 -17.64 -3.58
N ILE A 401 24.62 -17.14 -4.09
CA ILE A 401 24.25 -15.74 -3.97
C ILE A 401 23.73 -15.45 -2.55
N ALA A 402 24.12 -14.32 -1.99
CA ALA A 402 23.64 -13.91 -0.67
C ALA A 402 22.09 -13.75 -0.66
N VAL A 403 21.44 -14.27 0.36
CA VAL A 403 19.98 -14.23 0.52
C VAL A 403 19.43 -12.81 0.37
N SER A 404 20.11 -11.82 0.93
CA SER A 404 19.72 -10.40 0.81
C SER A 404 19.76 -9.91 -0.65
N ASP A 405 20.80 -10.30 -1.41
CA ASP A 405 20.93 -9.90 -2.82
C ASP A 405 19.82 -10.56 -3.67
N MET A 406 19.43 -11.81 -3.37
CA MET A 406 18.32 -12.50 -4.03
C MET A 406 16.96 -11.89 -3.69
N VAL A 407 16.71 -11.57 -2.43
CA VAL A 407 15.47 -10.91 -2.00
C VAL A 407 15.29 -9.58 -2.74
N ILE A 408 16.33 -8.76 -2.80
CA ILE A 408 16.27 -7.48 -3.54
C ILE A 408 16.08 -7.70 -5.05
N GLY A 409 16.69 -8.74 -5.62
CA GLY A 409 16.45 -9.11 -7.02
C GLY A 409 14.99 -9.47 -7.29
N ILE A 410 14.36 -10.26 -6.40
CA ILE A 410 12.94 -10.64 -6.50
C ILE A 410 12.05 -9.40 -6.38
N LEU A 411 12.23 -8.58 -5.33
CA LEU A 411 11.43 -7.38 -5.13
C LEU A 411 11.58 -6.39 -6.29
N GLY A 412 12.80 -6.20 -6.80
CA GLY A 412 13.07 -5.33 -7.94
C GLY A 412 12.39 -5.80 -9.23
N LEU A 413 12.40 -7.11 -9.50
CA LEU A 413 11.69 -7.69 -10.65
C LEU A 413 10.17 -7.59 -10.49
N CYS A 414 9.65 -7.80 -9.28
CA CYS A 414 8.22 -7.56 -9.00
C CYS A 414 7.85 -6.10 -9.26
N ALA A 415 8.64 -5.12 -8.77
CA ALA A 415 8.39 -3.71 -9.00
C ALA A 415 8.42 -3.33 -10.48
N ILE A 416 9.38 -3.85 -11.25
CA ILE A 416 9.44 -3.67 -12.72
C ILE A 416 8.18 -4.28 -13.37
N GLY A 417 7.76 -5.48 -12.96
CA GLY A 417 6.53 -6.09 -13.45
C GLY A 417 5.30 -5.21 -13.21
N LEU A 418 5.19 -4.61 -12.02
CA LEU A 418 4.06 -3.75 -11.66
C LEU A 418 3.97 -2.46 -12.49
N ILE A 419 5.08 -1.92 -12.99
CA ILE A 419 5.04 -0.77 -13.90
C ILE A 419 4.79 -1.17 -15.37
N ILE A 420 5.08 -2.42 -15.75
CA ILE A 420 4.85 -2.92 -17.11
C ILE A 420 3.40 -3.38 -17.30
N ILE A 421 2.80 -4.01 -16.31
CA ILE A 421 1.45 -4.59 -16.42
C ILE A 421 0.41 -3.57 -16.91
N PRO A 422 0.33 -2.32 -16.38
CA PRO A 422 -0.64 -1.32 -16.84
C PRO A 422 -0.42 -0.85 -18.28
N GLU A 423 0.78 -1.07 -18.82
CA GLU A 423 1.07 -0.81 -20.22
C GLU A 423 0.55 -1.92 -21.16
N LEU A 424 0.17 -3.07 -20.62
CA LEU A 424 -0.31 -4.23 -21.39
C LEU A 424 -1.81 -4.47 -21.18
N VAL A 425 -2.23 -4.45 -19.92
CA VAL A 425 -3.61 -4.78 -19.52
C VAL A 425 -4.09 -3.87 -18.40
N TYR A 426 -5.41 -3.71 -18.31
CA TYR A 426 -6.05 -2.97 -17.21
C TYR A 426 -7.36 -3.64 -16.79
N VAL A 427 -7.78 -3.38 -15.56
CA VAL A 427 -9.08 -3.82 -15.04
C VAL A 427 -10.14 -2.80 -15.44
N ARG A 428 -11.23 -3.28 -16.03
CA ARG A 428 -12.34 -2.44 -16.49
C ARG A 428 -13.22 -2.04 -15.31
N ASP A 429 -13.47 -0.74 -15.22
CA ASP A 429 -14.40 -0.11 -14.28
C ASP A 429 -15.29 0.89 -15.02
N ILE A 430 -15.98 1.78 -14.29
CA ILE A 430 -16.87 2.78 -14.90
C ILE A 430 -16.10 3.89 -15.66
N TYR A 431 -14.80 4.04 -15.46
CA TYR A 431 -13.96 5.06 -16.11
C TYR A 431 -13.54 4.58 -17.50
N GLU A 432 -14.45 4.67 -18.47
CA GLU A 432 -14.18 4.34 -19.86
C GLU A 432 -13.40 5.45 -20.58
N GLU A 433 -12.88 5.14 -21.77
CA GLU A 433 -12.17 6.04 -22.70
C GLU A 433 -10.99 6.81 -22.10
N SER A 434 -11.25 7.97 -21.46
CA SER A 434 -10.18 8.89 -21.04
C SER A 434 -9.35 8.39 -19.86
N TYR A 435 -9.91 7.53 -19.02
CA TYR A 435 -9.27 7.06 -17.77
C TYR A 435 -9.21 5.53 -17.66
N ALA A 436 -9.41 4.80 -18.77
CA ALA A 436 -9.58 3.34 -18.78
C ALA A 436 -8.53 2.55 -17.96
N ARG A 437 -7.25 2.95 -17.99
CA ARG A 437 -6.18 2.30 -17.22
C ARG A 437 -5.74 3.05 -15.97
N SER A 438 -6.42 4.13 -15.62
CA SER A 438 -6.03 5.02 -14.51
C SER A 438 -5.95 4.28 -13.17
N ASN A 439 -7.01 3.57 -12.77
CA ASN A 439 -7.05 2.82 -11.52
C ASN A 439 -6.02 1.69 -11.49
N THR A 440 -5.85 0.97 -12.60
CA THR A 440 -4.83 -0.09 -12.68
C THR A 440 -3.43 0.49 -12.56
N MET A 441 -3.11 1.57 -13.29
CA MET A 441 -1.83 2.27 -13.18
C MET A 441 -1.60 2.72 -11.74
N PHE A 442 -2.56 3.40 -11.15
CA PHE A 442 -2.49 3.91 -9.79
C PHE A 442 -2.16 2.82 -8.75
N LYS A 443 -2.98 1.78 -8.70
CA LYS A 443 -2.85 0.74 -7.67
C LYS A 443 -1.54 -0.05 -7.82
N LEU A 444 -1.13 -0.39 -9.04
CA LEU A 444 0.09 -1.15 -9.28
C LEU A 444 1.36 -0.32 -9.07
N THR A 445 1.38 0.92 -9.57
CA THR A 445 2.57 1.77 -9.44
C THR A 445 2.78 2.29 -8.02
N TYR A 446 1.73 2.41 -7.22
CA TYR A 446 1.84 2.72 -5.79
C TYR A 446 2.65 1.64 -5.06
N GLN A 447 2.36 0.37 -5.32
CA GLN A 447 3.11 -0.75 -4.75
C GLN A 447 4.53 -0.85 -5.33
N ALA A 448 4.69 -0.58 -6.64
CA ALA A 448 6.02 -0.51 -7.26
C ALA A 448 6.90 0.53 -6.58
N PHE A 449 6.37 1.71 -6.22
CA PHE A 449 7.09 2.76 -5.51
C PHE A 449 7.64 2.27 -4.16
N ILE A 450 6.80 1.57 -3.37
CA ILE A 450 7.20 1.00 -2.07
C ILE A 450 8.33 -0.02 -2.24
N LEU A 451 8.19 -0.96 -3.17
CA LEU A 451 9.20 -1.97 -3.44
C LEU A 451 10.51 -1.36 -3.95
N PHE A 452 10.43 -0.38 -4.85
CA PHE A 452 11.59 0.35 -5.35
C PHE A 452 12.29 1.16 -4.26
N GLY A 453 11.57 1.76 -3.32
CA GLY A 453 12.15 2.48 -2.19
C GLY A 453 13.08 1.58 -1.34
N ILE A 454 12.64 0.36 -1.05
CA ILE A 454 13.45 -0.66 -0.36
C ILE A 454 14.64 -1.08 -1.23
N CYS A 455 14.40 -1.39 -2.52
CA CYS A 455 15.42 -1.85 -3.44
C CYS A 455 16.51 -0.80 -3.65
N MET A 456 16.15 0.45 -3.99
CA MET A 456 17.12 1.54 -4.22
C MET A 456 18.04 1.73 -3.01
N SER A 457 17.46 1.78 -1.82
CA SER A 457 18.20 2.03 -0.58
C SER A 457 19.22 0.95 -0.28
N TYR A 458 18.82 -0.32 -0.45
CA TYR A 458 19.75 -1.44 -0.33
C TYR A 458 20.82 -1.42 -1.42
N ILE A 459 20.44 -1.22 -2.67
CA ILE A 459 21.36 -1.24 -3.84
C ILE A 459 22.38 -0.13 -3.73
N ILE A 460 21.98 1.08 -3.41
CA ILE A 460 22.88 2.23 -3.20
C ILE A 460 23.89 1.91 -2.10
N THR A 461 23.43 1.46 -0.94
CA THR A 461 24.31 1.07 0.18
C THR A 461 25.24 -0.06 -0.25
N ARG A 462 24.74 -1.03 -0.99
CA ARG A 462 25.51 -2.16 -1.49
C ARG A 462 26.59 -1.76 -2.48
N PHE A 463 26.27 -0.87 -3.43
CA PHE A 463 27.19 -0.38 -4.44
C PHE A 463 28.31 0.47 -3.84
N LEU A 464 27.98 1.39 -2.94
CA LEU A 464 28.97 2.22 -2.23
C LEU A 464 30.00 1.38 -1.45
N LEU A 465 29.58 0.22 -0.95
CA LEU A 465 30.44 -0.69 -0.21
C LEU A 465 31.10 -1.78 -1.07
N TRP A 466 30.94 -1.77 -2.39
CA TRP A 466 31.52 -2.78 -3.29
C TRP A 466 32.98 -2.43 -3.63
N LYS A 467 33.90 -2.82 -2.76
CA LYS A 467 35.30 -2.39 -2.75
C LYS A 467 36.09 -2.66 -4.04
N LYS A 468 35.73 -3.70 -4.83
CA LYS A 468 36.50 -4.14 -6.00
C LYS A 468 36.06 -3.51 -7.33
N GLU A 469 34.96 -2.77 -7.35
CA GLU A 469 34.35 -2.27 -8.60
C GLU A 469 34.00 -0.78 -8.47
N ARG A 470 34.97 0.09 -8.78
CA ARG A 470 34.80 1.57 -8.68
C ARG A 470 33.60 2.10 -9.46
N ILE A 471 33.28 1.48 -10.60
CA ILE A 471 32.14 1.90 -11.44
C ILE A 471 30.81 1.74 -10.68
N LEU A 472 30.65 0.67 -9.91
CA LEU A 472 29.46 0.47 -9.08
C LEU A 472 29.37 1.50 -7.95
N GLN A 473 30.53 1.90 -7.39
CA GLN A 473 30.55 2.96 -6.37
C GLN A 473 30.09 4.31 -6.97
N VAL A 474 30.48 4.61 -8.21
CA VAL A 474 30.03 5.82 -8.93
C VAL A 474 28.50 5.77 -9.13
N PHE A 475 27.95 4.64 -9.62
CA PHE A 475 26.50 4.48 -9.75
C PHE A 475 25.78 4.57 -8.39
N GLY A 476 26.35 4.00 -7.34
CA GLY A 476 25.86 4.15 -5.97
C GLY A 476 25.84 5.59 -5.50
N GLY A 477 26.89 6.36 -5.79
CA GLY A 477 27.00 7.78 -5.47
C GLY A 477 25.97 8.64 -6.25
N ILE A 478 25.83 8.42 -7.55
CA ILE A 478 24.82 9.09 -8.38
C ILE A 478 23.41 8.74 -7.86
N GLY A 479 23.14 7.47 -7.63
CA GLY A 479 21.86 7.01 -7.09
C GLY A 479 21.52 7.65 -5.75
N LEU A 480 22.52 7.77 -4.86
CA LEU A 480 22.33 8.44 -3.55
C LEU A 480 21.98 9.92 -3.72
N VAL A 481 22.70 10.65 -4.55
CA VAL A 481 22.45 12.08 -4.80
C VAL A 481 21.04 12.28 -5.37
N LEU A 482 20.66 11.50 -6.38
CA LEU A 482 19.34 11.60 -7.00
C LEU A 482 18.22 11.21 -6.04
N LEU A 483 18.39 10.15 -5.26
CA LEU A 483 17.41 9.74 -4.24
C LEU A 483 17.23 10.83 -3.17
N LEU A 484 18.33 11.37 -2.63
CA LEU A 484 18.26 12.46 -1.65
C LEU A 484 17.61 13.72 -2.22
N TRP A 485 17.80 13.99 -3.50
CA TRP A 485 17.15 15.13 -4.15
C TRP A 485 15.63 14.97 -4.22
N THR A 486 15.14 13.73 -4.42
CA THR A 486 13.69 13.48 -4.41
C THR A 486 13.05 13.72 -3.05
N PHE A 487 13.80 13.72 -1.93
CA PHE A 487 13.26 14.06 -0.59
C PHE A 487 12.84 15.54 -0.47
N GLY A 488 13.37 16.41 -1.31
CA GLY A 488 12.93 17.80 -1.41
C GLY A 488 11.45 17.94 -1.77
N TYR A 489 10.86 16.92 -2.43
CA TYR A 489 9.44 16.85 -2.72
C TYR A 489 8.58 17.01 -1.45
N PHE A 490 8.92 16.31 -0.38
CA PHE A 490 8.18 16.38 0.88
C PHE A 490 8.16 17.80 1.45
N GLY A 491 9.31 18.48 1.49
CA GLY A 491 9.39 19.87 1.97
C GLY A 491 8.54 20.83 1.14
N THR A 492 8.61 20.69 -0.21
CA THR A 492 7.81 21.49 -1.14
C THR A 492 6.32 21.23 -0.96
N SER A 493 5.93 19.95 -0.83
CA SER A 493 4.54 19.56 -0.64
C SER A 493 3.97 20.05 0.71
N VAL A 494 4.76 19.93 1.79
CA VAL A 494 4.39 20.43 3.12
C VAL A 494 4.17 21.94 3.08
N TYR A 495 5.09 22.71 2.49
CA TYR A 495 4.92 24.14 2.37
C TYR A 495 3.71 24.53 1.53
N SER A 496 3.50 23.83 0.41
CA SER A 496 2.36 24.10 -0.49
C SER A 496 1.00 23.77 0.12
N TRP A 497 0.94 22.72 0.98
CA TRP A 497 -0.31 22.23 1.55
C TRP A 497 -0.64 22.84 2.91
N PHE A 498 0.36 22.97 3.78
CA PHE A 498 0.19 23.42 5.17
C PHE A 498 0.62 24.87 5.39
N GLY A 499 1.22 25.54 4.39
CA GLY A 499 1.74 26.89 4.54
C GLY A 499 3.00 26.93 5.42
N ASN A 500 3.14 27.98 6.23
CA ASN A 500 4.27 28.17 7.13
C ASN A 500 4.07 27.38 8.44
N VAL A 501 4.49 26.13 8.45
CA VAL A 501 4.35 25.26 9.63
C VAL A 501 5.22 25.66 10.84
N PHE A 502 6.01 26.73 10.74
CA PHE A 502 6.75 27.30 11.85
C PHE A 502 5.99 28.45 12.54
N ASP A 503 4.89 28.90 11.94
CA ASP A 503 3.99 29.88 12.54
C ASP A 503 2.92 29.15 13.36
N LEU A 504 3.13 29.08 14.67
CA LEU A 504 2.21 28.41 15.59
C LEU A 504 0.85 29.10 15.73
N SER A 505 0.69 30.34 15.25
CA SER A 505 -0.62 31.01 15.25
C SER A 505 -1.60 30.35 14.27
N GLU A 506 -1.09 29.65 13.25
CA GLU A 506 -1.89 28.90 12.28
C GLU A 506 -2.24 27.47 12.74
N TYR A 507 -1.71 27.03 13.90
CA TYR A 507 -1.97 25.69 14.41
C TYR A 507 -3.36 25.60 15.05
N ARG A 508 -4.25 24.76 14.51
CA ARG A 508 -5.66 24.61 14.89
C ARG A 508 -5.97 23.39 15.74
N GLY A 509 -4.98 22.52 16.01
CA GLY A 509 -5.19 21.28 16.76
C GLY A 509 -5.58 20.09 15.88
N LEU A 510 -6.08 19.02 16.50
CA LEU A 510 -6.37 17.75 15.83
C LEU A 510 -7.88 17.46 15.79
N ASP A 511 -8.71 18.47 15.56
CA ASP A 511 -10.14 18.29 15.38
C ASP A 511 -10.50 18.20 13.90
N ALA A 512 -10.83 17.00 13.42
CA ALA A 512 -11.20 16.74 12.03
C ALA A 512 -12.49 17.46 11.60
N THR A 513 -13.31 17.93 12.55
CA THR A 513 -14.57 18.64 12.31
C THR A 513 -14.46 20.16 12.48
N ALA A 514 -13.27 20.67 12.79
CA ALA A 514 -13.06 22.10 13.08
C ALA A 514 -13.49 23.05 11.95
N TYR A 515 -13.60 22.56 10.71
CA TYR A 515 -14.05 23.36 9.58
C TYR A 515 -15.56 23.63 9.55
N LEU A 516 -16.38 22.86 10.26
CA LEU A 516 -17.84 23.01 10.25
C LEU A 516 -18.26 24.45 10.57
N GLU A 517 -17.64 25.05 11.58
CA GLU A 517 -17.93 26.41 11.97
C GLU A 517 -17.57 27.47 10.92
N ASN A 518 -16.61 27.19 10.07
CA ASN A 518 -16.12 28.13 9.07
C ASN A 518 -16.76 27.93 7.69
N VAL A 519 -16.99 26.65 7.30
CA VAL A 519 -17.49 26.29 5.98
C VAL A 519 -19.00 26.11 5.98
N PHE A 520 -19.56 25.53 7.04
CA PHE A 520 -20.99 25.25 7.20
C PHE A 520 -21.55 25.90 8.48
N SER A 521 -21.18 27.16 8.74
CA SER A 521 -21.54 27.84 9.96
C SER A 521 -23.05 27.84 10.27
N GLU A 522 -23.88 27.86 9.23
CA GLU A 522 -25.34 27.83 9.33
C GLU A 522 -25.87 26.45 9.75
N ASP A 523 -25.14 25.36 9.43
CA ASP A 523 -25.56 23.99 9.63
C ASP A 523 -24.82 23.30 10.79
N ALA A 524 -23.69 23.89 11.25
CA ALA A 524 -22.79 23.27 12.22
C ALA A 524 -23.48 22.87 13.53
N GLY A 525 -24.38 23.71 14.02
CA GLY A 525 -25.17 23.44 15.25
C GLY A 525 -26.11 22.24 15.07
N ALA A 526 -26.80 22.19 13.94
CA ALA A 526 -27.74 21.10 13.61
C ALA A 526 -27.02 19.77 13.40
N ILE A 527 -25.88 19.79 12.70
CA ILE A 527 -25.04 18.60 12.48
C ILE A 527 -24.51 18.05 13.81
N ARG A 528 -24.02 18.92 14.71
CA ARG A 528 -23.60 18.49 16.05
C ARG A 528 -24.73 17.92 16.87
N TRP A 529 -25.91 18.54 16.83
CA TRP A 529 -27.06 18.03 17.54
C TRP A 529 -27.42 16.60 17.10
N LEU A 530 -27.43 16.34 15.77
CA LEU A 530 -27.63 14.98 15.24
C LEU A 530 -26.54 14.01 15.71
N ASP A 531 -25.27 14.42 15.69
CA ASP A 531 -24.14 13.59 16.09
C ASP A 531 -24.18 13.20 17.56
N GLU A 532 -24.56 14.13 18.44
CA GLU A 532 -24.54 13.96 19.90
C GLU A 532 -25.83 13.37 20.46
N THR A 533 -26.99 13.62 19.81
CA THR A 533 -28.29 13.28 20.37
C THR A 533 -28.87 11.99 19.79
N ILE A 534 -28.60 11.72 18.50
CA ILE A 534 -29.24 10.59 17.83
C ILE A 534 -28.41 9.31 17.98
N GLU A 535 -29.03 8.29 18.53
CA GLU A 535 -28.43 6.95 18.67
C GLU A 535 -28.76 6.06 17.45
N GLY A 536 -27.90 5.07 17.17
CA GLY A 536 -28.05 4.16 16.05
C GLY A 536 -27.81 4.81 14.69
N GLN A 537 -28.47 4.30 13.65
CA GLN A 537 -28.34 4.75 12.27
C GLN A 537 -29.72 4.99 11.60
N PRO A 538 -30.58 5.86 12.16
CA PRO A 538 -31.79 6.26 11.45
C PRO A 538 -31.45 7.07 10.19
N VAL A 539 -32.29 6.93 9.15
CA VAL A 539 -32.07 7.62 7.88
C VAL A 539 -32.39 9.11 8.02
N VAL A 540 -31.48 9.96 7.60
CA VAL A 540 -31.63 11.42 7.53
C VAL A 540 -31.71 11.83 6.08
N LEU A 541 -32.79 12.47 5.67
CA LEU A 541 -32.90 13.07 4.35
C LEU A 541 -32.05 14.36 4.32
N GLU A 542 -31.11 14.44 3.40
CA GLU A 542 -30.32 15.62 3.04
C GLU A 542 -30.23 15.76 1.52
N ALA A 543 -29.88 16.93 1.01
CA ALA A 543 -29.73 17.14 -0.42
C ALA A 543 -28.50 16.39 -0.95
N ASN A 544 -28.71 15.57 -1.97
CA ASN A 544 -27.64 14.81 -2.63
C ASN A 544 -26.85 15.68 -3.63
N GLY A 545 -25.64 15.23 -4.01
CA GLY A 545 -24.80 15.93 -4.99
C GLY A 545 -23.80 15.01 -5.68
N ASP A 546 -22.97 15.61 -6.53
CA ASP A 546 -21.88 14.88 -7.17
C ASP A 546 -20.73 14.64 -6.19
N SER A 547 -19.87 13.69 -6.57
CA SER A 547 -18.65 13.38 -5.82
C SER A 547 -17.80 14.61 -5.59
N TYR A 548 -17.23 14.72 -4.39
CA TYR A 548 -16.43 15.86 -3.91
C TYR A 548 -17.22 17.16 -3.72
N SER A 549 -18.56 17.11 -3.74
CA SER A 549 -19.40 18.22 -3.35
C SER A 549 -19.62 18.27 -1.83
N ASP A 550 -20.23 19.36 -1.37
CA ASP A 550 -20.50 19.63 0.05
C ASP A 550 -21.94 19.26 0.47
N TYR A 551 -22.71 18.63 -0.42
CA TYR A 551 -24.12 18.36 -0.14
C TYR A 551 -24.29 17.33 0.98
N GLU A 552 -23.48 16.30 1.01
CA GLU A 552 -23.55 15.16 1.94
C GLU A 552 -22.83 15.43 3.28
N ARG A 553 -22.79 16.66 3.72
CA ARG A 553 -22.12 17.08 4.96
C ARG A 553 -22.74 16.51 6.23
N VAL A 554 -24.05 16.26 6.21
CA VAL A 554 -24.76 15.70 7.37
C VAL A 554 -24.37 14.23 7.55
N SER A 555 -24.56 13.40 6.54
CA SER A 555 -24.22 11.98 6.59
C SER A 555 -22.73 11.75 6.83
N ALA A 556 -21.85 12.48 6.16
CA ALA A 556 -20.40 12.33 6.32
C ALA A 556 -19.93 12.68 7.75
N MET A 557 -20.49 13.73 8.35
CA MET A 557 -20.04 14.18 9.68
C MET A 557 -20.68 13.42 10.83
N THR A 558 -21.85 12.86 10.63
CA THR A 558 -22.59 12.13 11.67
C THR A 558 -22.50 10.61 11.54
N GLY A 559 -22.24 10.08 10.33
CA GLY A 559 -22.32 8.65 10.04
C GLY A 559 -23.75 8.11 9.97
N LEU A 560 -24.75 9.01 9.90
CA LEU A 560 -26.15 8.66 9.68
C LEU A 560 -26.39 8.44 8.18
N PRO A 561 -27.10 7.36 7.79
CA PRO A 561 -27.38 7.11 6.38
C PRO A 561 -28.32 8.16 5.80
N THR A 562 -28.08 8.51 4.52
CA THR A 562 -29.01 9.29 3.71
C THR A 562 -29.52 8.48 2.51
N VAL A 563 -30.55 8.96 1.84
CA VAL A 563 -31.18 8.24 0.71
C VAL A 563 -30.21 8.04 -0.44
N LEU A 564 -29.47 9.10 -0.81
CA LEU A 564 -28.39 9.08 -1.79
C LEU A 564 -27.35 10.15 -1.47
N GLY A 565 -26.08 9.77 -1.48
CA GLY A 565 -24.94 10.66 -1.31
C GLY A 565 -24.18 10.91 -2.62
N TRP A 566 -22.84 10.82 -2.57
CA TRP A 566 -21.97 11.09 -3.72
C TRP A 566 -22.27 10.17 -4.91
N TYR A 567 -22.94 10.70 -5.91
CA TYR A 567 -23.50 9.94 -7.03
C TYR A 567 -22.45 9.09 -7.77
N VAL A 568 -21.30 9.67 -8.17
CA VAL A 568 -20.28 8.95 -8.95
C VAL A 568 -19.59 7.87 -8.12
N HIS A 569 -19.44 8.07 -6.80
CA HIS A 569 -18.87 7.04 -5.90
C HIS A 569 -19.84 5.85 -5.77
N GLU A 570 -21.11 6.11 -5.53
CA GLU A 570 -22.13 5.04 -5.46
C GLU A 570 -22.24 4.30 -6.79
N TRP A 571 -22.18 5.00 -7.93
CA TRP A 571 -22.13 4.36 -9.24
C TRP A 571 -20.89 3.46 -9.40
N LEU A 572 -19.71 3.95 -9.02
CA LEU A 572 -18.48 3.15 -9.06
C LEU A 572 -18.61 1.87 -8.21
N TRP A 573 -19.20 2.00 -7.04
CA TRP A 573 -19.28 0.90 -6.08
C TRP A 573 -20.38 -0.11 -6.42
N ARG A 574 -21.48 0.30 -7.03
CA ARG A 574 -22.65 -0.56 -7.30
C ARG A 574 -22.81 -0.94 -8.78
N GLY A 575 -22.15 -0.23 -9.68
CA GLY A 575 -22.06 -0.58 -11.11
C GLY A 575 -23.28 -0.23 -11.97
N ASP A 576 -24.48 0.03 -11.40
CA ASP A 576 -25.69 0.39 -12.13
C ASP A 576 -26.19 1.78 -11.71
N PRO A 577 -26.25 2.76 -12.65
CA PRO A 577 -26.75 4.09 -12.34
C PRO A 577 -28.29 4.18 -12.34
N ALA A 578 -29.02 3.15 -12.74
CA ALA A 578 -30.48 3.24 -12.90
C ALA A 578 -31.19 3.53 -11.57
N ASP A 579 -30.87 2.78 -10.50
CA ASP A 579 -31.45 3.01 -9.18
C ASP A 579 -30.98 4.35 -8.57
N LEU A 580 -29.73 4.73 -8.82
CA LEU A 580 -29.20 6.01 -8.35
C LEU A 580 -29.95 7.21 -8.94
N ASN A 581 -30.31 7.13 -10.24
CA ASN A 581 -31.12 8.15 -10.90
C ASN A 581 -32.53 8.25 -10.29
N VAL A 582 -33.14 7.10 -9.96
CA VAL A 582 -34.43 7.07 -9.26
C VAL A 582 -34.32 7.72 -7.89
N ARG A 583 -33.33 7.34 -7.08
CA ARG A 583 -33.11 7.92 -5.75
C ARG A 583 -32.84 9.42 -5.80
N ALA A 584 -32.04 9.88 -6.78
CA ALA A 584 -31.77 11.31 -6.96
C ALA A 584 -33.05 12.12 -7.24
N GLU A 585 -33.95 11.59 -8.10
CA GLU A 585 -35.24 12.24 -8.37
C GLU A 585 -36.17 12.13 -7.15
N ASP A 586 -36.20 10.99 -6.45
CA ASP A 586 -37.00 10.81 -5.23
C ASP A 586 -36.58 11.77 -4.12
N VAL A 587 -35.27 11.99 -3.91
CA VAL A 587 -34.76 13.02 -2.96
C VAL A 587 -35.27 14.39 -3.34
N LYS A 588 -35.21 14.75 -4.62
CA LYS A 588 -35.74 16.03 -5.09
C LYS A 588 -37.25 16.13 -4.87
N GLN A 589 -38.03 15.08 -5.17
CA GLN A 589 -39.48 15.05 -4.96
C GLN A 589 -39.84 15.22 -3.48
N MET A 590 -39.12 14.57 -2.56
CA MET A 590 -39.34 14.73 -1.12
C MET A 590 -39.18 16.19 -0.67
N TYR A 591 -38.28 16.96 -1.27
CA TYR A 591 -38.10 18.37 -0.94
C TYR A 591 -39.02 19.35 -1.69
N THR A 592 -39.47 19.02 -2.89
CA THR A 592 -40.09 19.98 -3.81
C THR A 592 -41.54 19.67 -4.19
N SER A 593 -42.03 18.45 -3.94
CA SER A 593 -43.39 18.06 -4.29
C SER A 593 -44.45 18.87 -3.53
N THR A 594 -45.60 19.06 -4.18
CA THR A 594 -46.82 19.62 -3.57
C THR A 594 -47.84 18.54 -3.19
N ASP A 595 -47.55 17.27 -3.52
CA ASP A 595 -48.38 16.13 -3.16
C ASP A 595 -47.88 15.48 -1.86
N THR A 596 -48.61 15.72 -0.78
CA THR A 596 -48.27 15.17 0.55
C THR A 596 -48.24 13.64 0.57
N ASN A 597 -49.16 12.97 -0.17
CA ASN A 597 -49.21 11.50 -0.19
C ASN A 597 -47.95 10.92 -0.87
N GLU A 598 -47.48 11.56 -1.93
CA GLU A 598 -46.27 11.12 -2.61
C GLU A 598 -45.03 11.33 -1.73
N VAL A 599 -44.93 12.45 -1.04
CA VAL A 599 -43.82 12.71 -0.10
C VAL A 599 -43.83 11.67 1.03
N LEU A 600 -44.96 11.41 1.68
CA LEU A 600 -45.08 10.40 2.74
C LEU A 600 -44.73 9.00 2.23
N ARG A 601 -45.18 8.64 1.05
CA ARG A 601 -44.84 7.35 0.42
C ARG A 601 -43.34 7.19 0.22
N LEU A 602 -42.64 8.23 -0.24
CA LEU A 602 -41.19 8.20 -0.45
C LEU A 602 -40.44 8.15 0.87
N LEU A 603 -40.85 8.93 1.87
CA LEU A 603 -40.24 8.89 3.22
C LEU A 603 -40.36 7.50 3.85
N GLU A 604 -41.54 6.84 3.70
CA GLU A 604 -41.75 5.47 4.16
C GLU A 604 -40.89 4.47 3.36
N GLN A 605 -40.83 4.60 2.03
CA GLN A 605 -40.05 3.73 1.13
C GLN A 605 -38.57 3.69 1.53
N TYR A 606 -37.99 4.82 1.92
CA TYR A 606 -36.58 4.92 2.31
C TYR A 606 -36.38 4.91 3.82
N HIS A 607 -37.43 4.69 4.62
CA HIS A 607 -37.40 4.68 6.07
C HIS A 607 -36.79 5.97 6.67
N VAL A 608 -37.09 7.10 6.07
CA VAL A 608 -36.59 8.40 6.51
C VAL A 608 -37.19 8.75 7.87
N THR A 609 -36.33 8.95 8.87
CA THR A 609 -36.73 9.31 10.24
C THR A 609 -36.59 10.82 10.46
N TYR A 610 -35.58 11.43 9.87
CA TYR A 610 -35.30 12.86 10.03
C TYR A 610 -35.17 13.54 8.68
N ILE A 611 -35.63 14.79 8.60
CA ILE A 611 -35.46 15.64 7.42
C ILE A 611 -34.61 16.84 7.84
N PHE A 612 -33.46 17.02 7.20
CA PHE A 612 -32.57 18.15 7.39
C PHE A 612 -32.91 19.26 6.37
N VAL A 613 -33.09 20.48 6.84
CA VAL A 613 -33.30 21.66 5.99
C VAL A 613 -32.32 22.74 6.41
N GLY A 614 -31.24 22.85 5.69
CA GLY A 614 -30.17 23.79 5.96
C GLY A 614 -29.72 24.57 4.74
N SER A 615 -28.47 25.04 4.77
CA SER A 615 -27.93 25.93 3.73
C SER A 615 -27.91 25.28 2.34
N LYS A 616 -27.55 24.00 2.24
CA LYS A 616 -27.42 23.30 0.96
C LYS A 616 -28.77 22.88 0.35
N GLU A 617 -29.74 22.56 1.17
CA GLU A 617 -31.11 22.27 0.72
C GLU A 617 -31.74 23.54 0.14
N LYS A 618 -31.57 24.69 0.83
CA LYS A 618 -32.04 26.02 0.38
C LYS A 618 -31.30 26.49 -0.88
N GLU A 619 -29.98 26.28 -0.95
CA GLU A 619 -29.17 26.57 -2.14
C GLU A 619 -29.64 25.78 -3.36
N LYS A 620 -29.86 24.46 -3.20
CA LYS A 620 -30.20 23.56 -4.30
C LYS A 620 -31.60 23.74 -4.83
N TYR A 621 -32.57 23.86 -3.94
CA TYR A 621 -33.99 23.84 -4.31
C TYR A 621 -34.61 25.23 -4.38
N GLY A 622 -34.03 26.24 -3.73
CA GLY A 622 -34.50 27.62 -3.79
C GLY A 622 -35.99 27.76 -3.55
N ASP A 623 -36.68 28.49 -4.44
CA ASP A 623 -38.13 28.71 -4.37
C ASP A 623 -38.97 27.44 -4.54
N ALA A 624 -38.38 26.33 -5.05
CA ALA A 624 -39.07 25.05 -5.18
C ALA A 624 -39.11 24.24 -3.86
N LEU A 625 -38.30 24.61 -2.86
CA LEU A 625 -38.31 23.95 -1.55
C LEU A 625 -39.65 24.16 -0.85
N ASN A 626 -40.38 23.09 -0.58
CA ASN A 626 -41.73 23.17 -0.01
C ASN A 626 -41.68 23.00 1.53
N GLU A 627 -41.09 24.02 2.22
CA GLU A 627 -40.97 23.98 3.66
C GLU A 627 -42.31 23.85 4.38
N SER A 628 -43.39 24.45 3.84
CA SER A 628 -44.72 24.39 4.46
C SER A 628 -45.29 22.97 4.47
N LEU A 629 -45.06 22.17 3.42
CA LEU A 629 -45.44 20.77 3.39
C LEU A 629 -44.60 19.97 4.36
N LEU A 630 -43.27 20.15 4.34
CA LEU A 630 -42.35 19.43 5.22
C LEU A 630 -42.69 19.64 6.69
N GLN A 631 -42.98 20.89 7.10
CA GLN A 631 -43.38 21.21 8.47
C GLN A 631 -44.79 20.70 8.85
N SER A 632 -45.60 20.28 7.87
CA SER A 632 -46.91 19.71 8.13
C SER A 632 -46.85 18.18 8.39
N ILE A 633 -45.74 17.51 8.03
CA ILE A 633 -45.57 16.06 8.10
C ILE A 633 -44.52 15.61 9.13
N GLY A 634 -43.89 16.55 9.82
CA GLY A 634 -42.89 16.27 10.85
C GLY A 634 -42.86 17.30 11.95
N ASP A 635 -42.39 16.90 13.12
CA ASP A 635 -42.21 17.78 14.27
C ASP A 635 -40.79 18.39 14.26
N ILE A 636 -40.68 19.69 14.50
CA ILE A 636 -39.36 20.36 14.61
C ILE A 636 -38.69 19.91 15.90
N VAL A 637 -37.60 19.12 15.76
CA VAL A 637 -36.79 18.62 16.89
C VAL A 637 -35.55 19.46 17.15
N TYR A 638 -35.11 20.21 16.16
CA TYR A 638 -34.03 21.19 16.27
C TYR A 638 -34.33 22.39 15.38
N GLN A 639 -34.03 23.57 15.85
CA GLN A 639 -34.13 24.82 15.05
C GLN A 639 -33.08 25.84 15.50
N ASP A 640 -32.34 26.35 14.55
CA ASP A 640 -31.55 27.57 14.73
C ASP A 640 -32.26 28.74 14.05
N THR A 641 -32.74 29.65 14.85
CA THR A 641 -33.50 30.84 14.37
C THR A 641 -32.59 31.85 13.67
N ALA A 642 -31.28 31.85 13.90
CA ALA A 642 -30.35 32.80 13.31
C ALA A 642 -30.02 32.42 11.85
N SER A 643 -29.74 31.13 11.59
CA SER A 643 -29.47 30.63 10.25
C SER A 643 -30.74 30.16 9.51
N GLY A 644 -31.80 29.90 10.27
CA GLY A 644 -33.02 29.30 9.74
C GLY A 644 -32.87 27.79 9.41
N THR A 645 -31.81 27.15 9.86
CA THR A 645 -31.62 25.70 9.73
C THR A 645 -32.45 24.94 10.75
N TYR A 646 -33.13 23.88 10.34
CA TYR A 646 -33.94 23.07 11.22
C TYR A 646 -33.93 21.58 10.83
N ILE A 647 -34.30 20.74 11.79
CA ILE A 647 -34.47 19.31 11.62
C ILE A 647 -35.88 18.92 12.01
N LEU A 648 -36.52 18.15 11.15
CA LEU A 648 -37.84 17.56 11.42
C LEU A 648 -37.67 16.07 11.75
N GLN A 649 -38.41 15.61 12.73
CA GLN A 649 -38.67 14.19 12.92
C GLN A 649 -39.99 13.84 12.23
N VAL A 650 -39.94 12.87 11.30
CA VAL A 650 -41.12 12.42 10.57
C VAL A 650 -42.09 11.76 11.56
N GLN A 651 -43.36 12.13 11.52
CA GLN A 651 -44.39 11.52 12.38
C GLN A 651 -44.65 10.07 11.94
N ASP A 652 -44.72 9.18 12.91
CA ASP A 652 -45.18 7.80 12.66
C ASP A 652 -46.61 7.84 12.12
N THR A 653 -46.83 7.35 10.88
CA THR A 653 -48.15 7.32 10.22
C THR A 653 -48.97 6.10 10.64
#